data_c88ebda16d3cada7ce581621bf736bb5
#
_entry.id   c88ebda16d3cada7ce581621bf736bb5
#
_cell.length_a   1.000
_cell.length_b   1.000
_cell.length_c   1.000
_cell.angle_alpha   90.00
_cell.angle_beta   90.00
_cell.angle_gamma   90.00
#
_symmetry.space_group_name_H-M   'P 1'
#
loop_
_entity.id
_entity.type
_entity.pdbx_description
1 polymer ?
#
loop_
_entity_poly.entity_id
_entity_poly.type
_entity_poly.pdbx_seq_one_letter_code
_entity_poly.pdbx_strand_id
1 'polypeptide(L)'
;MPGGWVGLALTALVVFLISDLLLSFFGPAGATTISYTEFNNQLNKGNITKIYAKGDAIEGTLKSAQPKPDGGKGDYTEFDTQRPSFAGDNLWTTLQQQGVEVTATSPVQQRSFLTNLLISLAPMLLLIFIWVLLARRMAGGLGGGPLGRKAPPKPVTAEEGKRTTFADVAGIDEVEAELTEVVDYLKNPERYRRLGAKMPRGVLLSGPPGTGKTLLARAVAGEANVPFFSASASEFIEMIVGVGASRVRELFAEARKVAPAIIFIDEIDTIGRQRGAGGGMGGHDEREQTLNQILTEMDGFSGSEGVIVIAATNRADVLDPALLRPGRFDRRITVSPPDREGRAAILRIHSRSVPLAGDTDLNQLAKVTPGMTGAELANLVNEAALLAVKRKQDAVNERDLSDALEKVQLGAVRPLVMPQEERERTAYHESGHALLGMLQPGADPVRKITIVPRGRALGVTLSTPENDRYSYTEPYLRGRIIGALGGMAAEQVVYGVITTGAESDLEQVTNIARGMAGRWGMSERVGRLTAVPSDPQGAYGLSAAPTTLDAVDEEARRIVSECYDDAVRILTEQRHRLDALAAALLEAETLDEAAAYRAAGVPREGSEGSDGPAGGSGGPGGSDGADGADGKSIDRA
;
A
#
# COMPACT_ATOMS: atom_id res chain seq x y z
N MET A 1 10.41 -12.15 16.05
CA MET A 1 11.49 -13.02 15.52
C MET A 1 11.95 -13.97 16.62
N PRO A 2 11.83 -15.31 16.50
CA PRO A 2 12.23 -16.27 17.55
C PRO A 2 13.71 -16.62 17.56
N GLY A 3 14.58 -15.89 16.85
CA GLY A 3 15.99 -16.24 16.67
C GLY A 3 16.96 -15.86 17.81
N GLY A 4 16.63 -14.92 18.66
CA GLY A 4 17.56 -14.43 19.71
C GLY A 4 17.71 -15.40 20.90
N TRP A 5 16.65 -16.03 21.32
CA TRP A 5 16.65 -16.98 22.45
C TRP A 5 17.27 -18.32 22.08
N VAL A 6 17.12 -18.77 20.84
CA VAL A 6 17.75 -20.01 20.34
C VAL A 6 19.27 -19.85 20.26
N GLY A 7 19.74 -18.68 19.81
CA GLY A 7 21.18 -18.37 19.81
C GLY A 7 21.78 -18.32 21.21
N LEU A 8 21.10 -17.74 22.18
CA LEU A 8 21.51 -17.67 23.58
C LEU A 8 21.54 -19.06 24.23
N ALA A 9 20.53 -19.88 23.97
CA ALA A 9 20.47 -21.26 24.46
C ALA A 9 21.58 -22.14 23.86
N LEU A 10 21.85 -21.96 22.55
CA LEU A 10 22.94 -22.69 21.87
C LEU A 10 24.32 -22.30 22.42
N THR A 11 24.56 -21.01 22.68
CA THR A 11 25.81 -20.51 23.26
C THR A 11 25.98 -21.00 24.68
N ALA A 12 24.93 -21.00 25.50
CA ALA A 12 24.98 -21.56 26.85
C ALA A 12 25.24 -23.07 26.84
N LEU A 13 24.67 -23.82 25.91
CA LEU A 13 24.91 -25.25 25.75
C LEU A 13 26.36 -25.52 25.32
N VAL A 14 26.93 -24.78 24.39
CA VAL A 14 28.32 -24.91 23.94
C VAL A 14 29.29 -24.59 25.07
N VAL A 15 29.03 -23.53 25.85
CA VAL A 15 29.85 -23.17 27.02
C VAL A 15 29.76 -24.26 28.10
N PHE A 16 28.60 -24.83 28.35
CA PHE A 16 28.42 -25.94 29.27
C PHE A 16 29.18 -27.17 28.82
N LEU A 17 29.08 -27.58 27.55
CA LEU A 17 29.83 -28.72 26.99
C LEU A 17 31.35 -28.53 27.03
N ILE A 18 31.82 -27.31 26.73
CA ILE A 18 33.26 -27.00 26.82
C ILE A 18 33.74 -27.03 28.29
N SER A 19 32.95 -26.52 29.22
CA SER A 19 33.25 -26.57 30.66
C SER A 19 33.30 -27.99 31.20
N ASP A 20 32.34 -28.83 30.79
CA ASP A 20 32.29 -30.24 31.18
C ASP A 20 33.46 -31.04 30.58
N LEU A 21 33.82 -30.78 29.32
CA LEU A 21 34.98 -31.36 28.66
C LEU A 21 36.30 -30.94 29.34
N LEU A 22 36.45 -29.67 29.72
CA LEU A 22 37.62 -29.17 30.45
C LEU A 22 37.73 -29.78 31.84
N LEU A 23 36.62 -29.91 32.58
CA LEU A 23 36.60 -30.59 33.88
C LEU A 23 36.94 -32.08 33.79
N SER A 24 36.57 -32.77 32.71
CA SER A 24 36.94 -34.17 32.47
C SER A 24 38.41 -34.37 32.10
N PHE A 25 39.05 -33.36 31.47
CA PHE A 25 40.49 -33.42 31.13
C PHE A 25 41.43 -33.02 32.28
N PHE A 26 41.00 -32.13 33.18
CA PHE A 26 41.80 -31.59 34.28
C PHE A 26 41.32 -32.05 35.66
N GLY A 27 40.34 -32.96 35.73
CA GLY A 27 39.96 -33.63 36.98
C GLY A 27 41.08 -34.51 37.48
N PRO A 28 41.31 -34.67 38.83
CA PRO A 28 42.26 -35.62 39.35
C PRO A 28 41.88 -37.03 38.89
N ALA A 29 42.86 -37.82 38.47
CA ALA A 29 42.70 -39.27 38.21
C ALA A 29 42.15 -39.90 39.49
N GLY A 30 40.84 -40.28 39.47
CA GLY A 30 40.19 -40.85 40.64
C GLY A 30 40.82 -42.21 41.02
N ALA A 31 40.92 -42.51 42.33
CA ALA A 31 41.26 -43.80 42.81
C ALA A 31 40.39 -44.89 42.15
N THR A 32 40.91 -46.03 41.82
CA THR A 32 40.12 -47.10 41.19
C THR A 32 39.28 -47.80 42.24
N THR A 33 37.96 -47.82 42.02
CA THR A 33 37.07 -48.54 42.94
C THR A 33 37.24 -50.03 42.81
N ILE A 34 37.61 -50.72 43.95
CA ILE A 34 37.74 -52.15 44.00
C ILE A 34 36.74 -52.78 45.00
N SER A 35 36.40 -54.04 44.78
CA SER A 35 35.52 -54.74 45.70
C SER A 35 36.21 -54.92 47.07
N TYR A 36 35.46 -54.98 48.17
CA TYR A 36 35.97 -55.22 49.49
C TYR A 36 36.68 -56.59 49.58
N THR A 37 36.29 -57.58 48.80
CA THR A 37 36.95 -58.89 48.66
C THR A 37 38.33 -58.72 48.03
N GLU A 38 38.52 -57.93 47.01
CA GLU A 38 39.79 -57.67 46.40
C GLU A 38 40.70 -56.87 47.33
N PHE A 39 40.17 -55.91 48.06
CA PHE A 39 40.90 -55.22 49.12
C PHE A 39 41.49 -56.21 50.15
N ASN A 40 40.68 -57.14 50.63
CA ASN A 40 41.12 -58.16 51.58
C ASN A 40 42.17 -59.08 50.95
N ASN A 41 42.10 -59.44 49.68
CA ASN A 41 43.08 -60.18 48.95
C ASN A 41 44.42 -59.42 48.88
N GLN A 42 44.40 -58.15 48.57
CA GLN A 42 45.63 -57.31 48.53
C GLN A 42 46.20 -57.08 49.92
N LEU A 43 45.35 -56.96 50.96
CA LEU A 43 45.81 -56.90 52.35
C LEU A 43 46.48 -58.17 52.78
N ASN A 44 45.95 -59.36 52.54
CA ASN A 44 46.50 -60.62 52.86
C ASN A 44 47.83 -60.91 52.13
N LYS A 45 48.00 -60.39 50.93
CA LYS A 45 49.27 -60.42 50.17
C LYS A 45 50.30 -59.41 50.66
N GLY A 46 49.99 -58.58 51.67
CA GLY A 46 50.87 -57.55 52.20
C GLY A 46 51.19 -56.41 51.20
N ASN A 47 50.34 -56.21 50.17
CA ASN A 47 50.51 -55.25 49.08
C ASN A 47 49.95 -53.84 49.35
N ILE A 48 49.45 -53.57 50.58
CA ILE A 48 48.93 -52.27 50.95
C ILE A 48 50.04 -51.50 51.71
N THR A 49 50.26 -50.24 51.35
CA THR A 49 51.16 -49.33 52.03
C THR A 49 50.48 -48.46 53.05
N LYS A 50 49.41 -47.83 52.62
CA LYS A 50 48.67 -46.82 53.40
C LYS A 50 47.18 -46.96 53.20
N ILE A 51 46.41 -46.71 54.26
CA ILE A 51 44.94 -46.66 54.21
C ILE A 51 44.47 -45.38 54.88
N TYR A 52 43.50 -44.81 54.25
CA TYR A 52 42.71 -43.65 54.74
C TYR A 52 41.29 -44.12 54.95
N ALA A 53 40.80 -44.05 56.16
CA ALA A 53 39.48 -44.54 56.52
C ALA A 53 38.61 -43.38 57.01
N LYS A 54 37.39 -43.28 56.45
CA LYS A 54 36.35 -42.32 56.86
C LYS A 54 35.00 -43.06 56.98
N GLY A 55 34.67 -43.48 58.17
CA GLY A 55 33.56 -44.41 58.41
C GLY A 55 33.78 -45.73 57.70
N ASP A 56 32.89 -46.20 56.88
CA ASP A 56 33.01 -47.46 56.11
C ASP A 56 33.75 -47.29 54.78
N ALA A 57 34.06 -46.04 54.34
CA ALA A 57 34.88 -45.81 53.16
C ALA A 57 36.37 -45.95 53.44
N ILE A 58 37.06 -46.70 52.62
CA ILE A 58 38.47 -46.99 52.70
C ILE A 58 39.16 -46.63 51.42
N GLU A 59 40.00 -45.64 51.42
CA GLU A 59 40.93 -45.31 50.33
C GLU A 59 42.35 -45.79 50.68
N GLY A 60 43.12 -46.25 49.71
CA GLY A 60 44.48 -46.73 50.03
C GLY A 60 45.37 -46.74 48.83
N THR A 61 46.71 -47.00 49.14
CA THR A 61 47.74 -47.07 48.14
C THR A 61 48.44 -48.44 48.23
N LEU A 62 48.62 -49.07 47.08
CA LEU A 62 49.31 -50.33 46.93
C LEU A 62 50.85 -50.13 46.84
N LYS A 63 51.61 -51.13 47.28
CA LYS A 63 53.08 -51.16 47.12
C LYS A 63 53.51 -51.43 45.68
N SER A 64 52.78 -52.29 45.00
CA SER A 64 52.95 -52.59 43.57
C SER A 64 51.66 -52.45 42.81
N ALA A 65 51.73 -51.84 41.61
CA ALA A 65 50.58 -51.65 40.73
C ALA A 65 49.92 -52.99 40.37
N GLN A 66 48.61 -53.03 40.32
CA GLN A 66 47.82 -54.20 39.97
C GLN A 66 46.89 -53.86 38.76
N PRO A 67 46.60 -54.84 37.88
CA PRO A 67 45.68 -54.64 36.79
C PRO A 67 44.30 -54.28 37.30
N LYS A 68 43.66 -53.34 36.62
CA LYS A 68 42.31 -52.88 37.00
C LYS A 68 41.28 -54.02 36.99
N PRO A 69 40.48 -54.16 38.05
CA PRO A 69 39.36 -55.11 38.02
C PRO A 69 38.40 -54.79 36.84
N ASP A 70 37.62 -55.74 36.42
CA ASP A 70 36.63 -55.63 35.35
C ASP A 70 37.14 -55.40 33.90
N GLY A 71 38.41 -55.81 33.64
CA GLY A 71 38.99 -55.77 32.29
C GLY A 71 39.35 -54.35 31.81
N GLY A 72 39.41 -53.35 32.69
CA GLY A 72 39.84 -51.98 32.37
C GLY A 72 41.34 -52.00 31.93
N LYS A 73 41.68 -51.24 30.87
CA LYS A 73 43.07 -51.09 30.40
C LYS A 73 43.89 -50.27 31.40
N GLY A 74 44.99 -50.76 31.80
CA GLY A 74 45.98 -50.11 32.68
C GLY A 74 45.98 -50.64 34.08
N ASP A 75 47.06 -50.28 34.83
CA ASP A 75 47.29 -50.69 36.22
C ASP A 75 46.85 -49.59 37.18
N TYR A 76 46.54 -49.96 38.44
CA TYR A 76 46.17 -48.98 39.47
C TYR A 76 47.12 -49.17 40.69
N THR A 77 47.41 -48.07 41.33
CA THR A 77 48.15 -47.98 42.59
C THR A 77 47.36 -47.36 43.71
N GLU A 78 46.30 -46.56 43.34
CA GLU A 78 45.39 -45.97 44.31
C GLU A 78 44.02 -46.63 44.15
N PHE A 79 43.41 -46.96 45.26
CA PHE A 79 42.08 -47.60 45.26
C PHE A 79 41.13 -46.95 46.25
N ASP A 80 39.89 -47.11 45.99
CA ASP A 80 38.77 -46.84 46.94
C ASP A 80 37.88 -48.08 47.03
N THR A 81 37.42 -48.35 48.24
CA THR A 81 36.48 -49.45 48.55
C THR A 81 35.60 -49.07 49.74
N GLN A 82 34.50 -49.78 49.89
CA GLN A 82 33.59 -49.58 51.02
C GLN A 82 33.52 -50.86 51.83
N ARG A 83 33.78 -50.78 53.14
CA ARG A 83 33.63 -51.91 54.07
C ARG A 83 32.11 -52.16 54.30
N PRO A 84 31.65 -53.38 54.04
CA PRO A 84 30.25 -53.72 54.37
C PRO A 84 30.00 -53.65 55.89
N SER A 85 28.89 -53.03 56.29
CA SER A 85 28.55 -52.89 57.71
C SER A 85 28.37 -54.24 58.48
N PHE A 86 28.15 -55.31 57.74
CA PHE A 86 28.04 -56.68 58.28
C PHE A 86 29.37 -57.48 58.28
N ALA A 87 30.48 -56.89 57.85
CA ALA A 87 31.78 -57.59 57.89
C ALA A 87 32.24 -57.76 59.32
N GLY A 88 32.22 -59.01 59.79
CA GLY A 88 32.70 -59.42 61.12
C GLY A 88 34.19 -59.69 61.18
N ASP A 89 35.01 -59.03 60.36
CA ASP A 89 36.45 -59.24 60.22
C ASP A 89 37.24 -58.45 61.29
N ASN A 90 38.43 -59.02 61.68
CA ASN A 90 39.38 -58.34 62.52
C ASN A 90 40.34 -57.44 61.71
N LEU A 91 39.76 -56.61 60.85
CA LEU A 91 40.45 -55.73 59.88
C LEU A 91 41.58 -54.94 60.58
N TRP A 92 41.32 -54.33 61.71
CA TRP A 92 42.34 -53.58 62.47
C TRP A 92 43.52 -54.41 62.87
N THR A 93 43.30 -55.60 63.38
CA THR A 93 44.41 -56.52 63.82
C THR A 93 45.26 -56.96 62.63
N THR A 94 44.64 -57.26 61.51
CA THR A 94 45.32 -57.64 60.26
C THR A 94 46.14 -56.49 59.68
N LEU A 95 45.61 -55.29 59.68
CA LEU A 95 46.34 -54.10 59.22
C LEU A 95 47.57 -53.80 60.07
N GLN A 96 47.44 -53.98 61.42
CA GLN A 96 48.56 -53.80 62.36
C GLN A 96 49.64 -54.84 62.20
N GLN A 97 49.28 -56.11 61.97
CA GLN A 97 50.24 -57.23 61.75
C GLN A 97 50.98 -57.05 60.43
N GLN A 98 50.37 -56.46 59.40
CA GLN A 98 50.99 -56.22 58.10
C GLN A 98 51.77 -54.89 58.05
N GLY A 99 51.78 -54.11 59.14
CA GLY A 99 52.49 -52.84 59.21
C GLY A 99 51.99 -51.77 58.29
N VAL A 100 50.69 -51.80 58.01
CA VAL A 100 50.06 -50.81 57.13
C VAL A 100 49.79 -49.52 57.93
N GLU A 101 50.21 -48.39 57.39
CA GLU A 101 49.88 -47.05 57.98
C GLU A 101 48.40 -46.71 57.80
N VAL A 102 47.72 -46.53 58.91
CA VAL A 102 46.26 -46.20 58.89
C VAL A 102 46.06 -44.81 59.39
N THR A 103 45.41 -43.97 58.52
CA THR A 103 45.04 -42.60 58.84
C THR A 103 43.52 -42.47 58.84
N ALA A 104 42.93 -41.81 59.85
CA ALA A 104 41.52 -41.70 60.00
C ALA A 104 40.91 -40.46 59.27
N THR A 105 41.68 -39.82 58.38
CA THR A 105 41.25 -38.69 57.59
C THR A 105 41.62 -38.91 56.13
N SER A 106 40.66 -38.59 55.22
CA SER A 106 40.95 -38.70 53.77
C SER A 106 42.06 -37.76 53.32
N PRO A 107 42.95 -38.23 52.44
CA PRO A 107 44.02 -37.40 51.89
C PRO A 107 43.53 -36.37 50.84
N VAL A 108 42.27 -35.95 50.85
CA VAL A 108 41.84 -34.88 50.00
C VAL A 108 42.81 -33.73 50.19
N GLN A 109 43.69 -33.53 49.22
CA GLN A 109 44.54 -32.35 49.17
C GLN A 109 43.65 -31.13 49.33
N GLN A 110 43.76 -30.42 50.46
CA GLN A 110 43.15 -29.12 50.66
C GLN A 110 43.79 -28.18 49.64
N ARG A 111 43.18 -28.16 48.43
CA ARG A 111 43.50 -27.06 47.52
C ARG A 111 43.25 -25.77 48.25
N SER A 112 44.18 -24.82 48.19
CA SER A 112 44.05 -23.52 48.81
C SER A 112 42.67 -22.95 48.51
N PHE A 113 42.05 -22.32 49.49
CA PHE A 113 40.77 -21.63 49.34
C PHE A 113 40.77 -20.72 48.10
N LEU A 114 41.89 -20.06 47.81
CA LEU A 114 42.09 -19.22 46.63
C LEU A 114 42.02 -20.02 45.31
N THR A 115 42.55 -21.25 45.27
CA THR A 115 42.53 -22.10 44.08
C THR A 115 41.09 -22.58 43.77
N ASN A 116 40.36 -22.99 44.81
CA ASN A 116 38.94 -23.38 44.65
C ASN A 116 38.05 -22.20 44.25
N LEU A 117 38.29 -21.01 44.83
CA LEU A 117 37.61 -19.79 44.48
C LEU A 117 37.88 -19.39 43.02
N LEU A 118 39.12 -19.44 42.57
CA LEU A 118 39.51 -19.15 41.17
C LEU A 118 38.87 -20.15 40.17
N ILE A 119 38.87 -21.44 40.50
CA ILE A 119 38.25 -22.46 39.64
C ILE A 119 36.74 -22.30 39.56
N SER A 120 36.08 -21.95 40.70
CA SER A 120 34.64 -21.71 40.70
C SER A 120 34.21 -20.39 40.04
N LEU A 121 35.09 -19.36 40.08
CA LEU A 121 34.84 -18.06 39.44
C LEU A 121 35.27 -18.02 37.97
N ALA A 122 36.19 -18.90 37.53
CA ALA A 122 36.71 -18.90 36.16
C ALA A 122 35.63 -18.97 35.07
N PRO A 123 34.61 -19.86 35.16
CA PRO A 123 33.52 -19.89 34.17
C PRO A 123 32.70 -18.59 34.15
N MET A 124 32.47 -17.98 35.31
CA MET A 124 31.74 -16.74 35.43
C MET A 124 32.53 -15.57 34.87
N LEU A 125 33.84 -15.49 35.15
CA LEU A 125 34.71 -14.45 34.57
C LEU A 125 34.86 -14.63 33.05
N LEU A 126 34.91 -15.87 32.55
CA LEU A 126 34.90 -16.15 31.11
C LEU A 126 33.59 -15.71 30.46
N LEU A 127 32.47 -15.98 31.07
CA LEU A 127 31.16 -15.49 30.59
C LEU A 127 31.06 -13.98 30.58
N ILE A 128 31.54 -13.31 31.63
CA ILE A 128 31.57 -11.85 31.70
C ILE A 128 32.54 -11.31 30.62
N PHE A 129 33.70 -11.93 30.42
CA PHE A 129 34.64 -11.54 29.37
C PHE A 129 34.08 -11.72 27.98
N ILE A 130 33.41 -12.84 27.69
CA ILE A 130 32.71 -13.09 26.43
C ILE A 130 31.57 -12.09 26.26
N TRP A 131 30.82 -11.81 27.33
CA TRP A 131 29.75 -10.81 27.29
C TRP A 131 30.27 -9.40 27.00
N VAL A 132 31.39 -9.01 27.65
CA VAL A 132 32.06 -7.71 27.39
C VAL A 132 32.63 -7.66 25.97
N LEU A 133 33.21 -8.74 25.45
CA LEU A 133 33.66 -8.81 24.06
C LEU A 133 32.48 -8.74 23.07
N LEU A 134 31.41 -9.47 23.34
CA LEU A 134 30.17 -9.38 22.54
C LEU A 134 29.55 -7.98 22.64
N ALA A 135 29.46 -7.42 23.83
CA ALA A 135 28.98 -6.07 24.08
C ALA A 135 29.87 -5.00 23.39
N ARG A 136 31.21 -5.18 23.39
CA ARG A 136 32.14 -4.31 22.63
C ARG A 136 32.02 -4.51 21.12
N ARG A 137 31.85 -5.72 20.63
CA ARG A 137 31.58 -5.99 19.21
C ARG A 137 30.19 -5.48 18.82
N MET A 138 29.20 -5.61 19.69
CA MET A 138 27.89 -5.00 19.52
C MET A 138 27.96 -3.47 19.66
N ALA A 139 28.74 -2.90 20.53
CA ALA A 139 28.93 -1.45 20.67
C ALA A 139 29.80 -0.82 19.56
N GLY A 140 30.76 -1.55 19.01
CA GLY A 140 31.57 -1.14 17.84
C GLY A 140 30.87 -1.39 16.49
N GLY A 141 29.85 -2.28 16.46
CA GLY A 141 28.93 -2.54 15.33
C GLY A 141 27.53 -1.95 15.55
N LEU A 142 27.23 -1.37 16.71
CA LEU A 142 25.96 -0.79 17.13
C LEU A 142 25.88 0.74 16.84
N GLY A 143 26.60 1.17 15.81
CA GLY A 143 26.10 2.25 14.95
C GLY A 143 24.92 1.78 14.09
N GLY A 144 24.50 0.51 14.16
CA GLY A 144 23.43 -0.12 13.43
C GLY A 144 22.79 -1.28 14.19
N GLY A 145 22.28 -1.06 15.43
CA GLY A 145 21.42 -2.03 16.12
C GLY A 145 20.03 -2.09 15.49
N PRO A 146 19.15 -3.08 15.82
CA PRO A 146 17.78 -3.16 15.34
C PRO A 146 16.88 -2.01 15.81
N LEU A 147 17.40 -1.08 16.60
CA LEU A 147 16.94 0.27 16.86
C LEU A 147 17.72 1.27 15.98
N GLY A 148 18.13 0.83 14.77
CA GLY A 148 18.91 1.62 13.85
C GLY A 148 18.26 2.99 13.62
N ARG A 149 18.92 4.05 14.10
CA ARG A 149 18.71 5.37 13.53
C ARG A 149 18.92 5.20 12.03
N LYS A 150 17.83 5.18 11.27
CA LYS A 150 17.93 5.44 9.83
C LYS A 150 18.75 6.71 9.70
N ALA A 151 19.64 6.74 8.71
CA ALA A 151 20.42 7.93 8.43
C ALA A 151 19.49 9.16 8.42
N PRO A 152 19.93 10.31 8.92
CA PRO A 152 19.10 11.52 8.91
C PRO A 152 18.56 11.72 7.49
N PRO A 153 17.30 12.17 7.35
CA PRO A 153 16.70 12.39 6.04
C PRO A 153 17.58 13.35 5.25
N LYS A 154 18.13 12.82 4.14
CA LYS A 154 18.92 13.65 3.23
C LYS A 154 17.94 14.32 2.27
N PRO A 155 18.20 15.60 1.89
CA PRO A 155 17.43 16.20 0.82
C PRO A 155 17.49 15.28 -0.40
N VAL A 156 16.35 15.04 -1.04
CA VAL A 156 16.33 14.46 -2.38
C VAL A 156 16.88 15.54 -3.30
N THR A 157 18.22 15.67 -3.33
CA THR A 157 18.88 16.47 -4.35
C THR A 157 18.60 15.77 -5.66
N ALA A 158 18.06 16.49 -6.61
CA ALA A 158 17.97 16.02 -7.98
C ALA A 158 19.37 15.53 -8.37
N GLU A 159 19.47 14.26 -8.82
CA GLU A 159 20.67 13.80 -9.52
C GLU A 159 21.02 14.87 -10.55
N GLU A 160 22.28 15.30 -10.58
CA GLU A 160 22.76 16.37 -11.44
C GLU A 160 22.28 16.09 -12.87
N GLY A 161 21.24 16.79 -13.34
CA GLY A 161 20.78 16.75 -14.71
C GLY A 161 19.28 16.86 -14.99
N LYS A 162 18.37 16.53 -14.08
CA LYS A 162 16.93 16.57 -14.41
C LYS A 162 16.06 17.00 -13.22
N ARG A 163 15.92 18.31 -13.04
CA ARG A 163 14.94 18.86 -12.09
C ARG A 163 13.55 18.82 -12.71
N THR A 164 12.59 18.29 -11.96
CA THR A 164 11.17 18.36 -12.35
C THR A 164 10.70 19.80 -12.17
N THR A 165 10.15 20.40 -13.22
CA THR A 165 9.57 21.75 -13.23
C THR A 165 8.10 21.69 -13.63
N PHE A 166 7.37 22.80 -13.62
CA PHE A 166 5.99 22.87 -14.10
C PHE A 166 5.86 22.42 -15.58
N ALA A 167 6.90 22.58 -16.40
CA ALA A 167 6.90 22.09 -17.78
C ALA A 167 6.84 20.54 -17.92
N ASP A 168 7.11 19.82 -16.82
CA ASP A 168 7.00 18.36 -16.76
C ASP A 168 5.64 17.90 -16.19
N VAL A 169 4.77 18.83 -15.80
CA VAL A 169 3.45 18.58 -15.24
C VAL A 169 2.40 19.25 -16.13
N ALA A 170 1.37 18.53 -16.52
CA ALA A 170 0.33 19.07 -17.40
C ALA A 170 -1.06 18.89 -16.76
N GLY A 171 -2.03 19.70 -17.24
CA GLY A 171 -3.42 19.63 -16.77
C GLY A 171 -3.60 20.16 -15.35
N ILE A 172 -2.82 21.20 -14.99
CA ILE A 172 -2.80 21.79 -13.64
C ILE A 172 -2.92 23.32 -13.67
N ASP A 173 -3.38 23.90 -14.78
CA ASP A 173 -3.34 25.35 -15.01
C ASP A 173 -3.95 26.17 -13.87
N GLU A 174 -5.08 25.72 -13.30
CA GLU A 174 -5.71 26.36 -12.14
C GLU A 174 -4.84 26.28 -10.88
N VAL A 175 -4.19 25.14 -10.67
CA VAL A 175 -3.36 24.85 -9.48
C VAL A 175 -1.98 25.51 -9.62
N GLU A 176 -1.45 25.61 -10.84
CA GLU A 176 -0.16 26.21 -11.15
C GLU A 176 -0.13 27.69 -10.74
N ALA A 177 -1.21 28.43 -10.99
CA ALA A 177 -1.32 29.83 -10.62
C ALA A 177 -1.15 30.03 -9.09
N GLU A 178 -1.80 29.18 -8.26
CA GLU A 178 -1.69 29.25 -6.81
C GLU A 178 -0.30 28.83 -6.31
N LEU A 179 0.31 27.83 -6.94
CA LEU A 179 1.65 27.34 -6.57
C LEU A 179 2.77 28.28 -7.04
N THR A 180 2.57 29.03 -8.12
CA THR A 180 3.49 30.05 -8.60
C THR A 180 3.70 31.15 -7.55
N GLU A 181 2.69 31.51 -6.76
CA GLU A 181 2.85 32.43 -5.64
C GLU A 181 3.80 31.87 -4.57
N VAL A 182 3.73 30.56 -4.30
CA VAL A 182 4.63 29.87 -3.36
C VAL A 182 6.06 29.89 -3.89
N VAL A 183 6.23 29.64 -5.20
CA VAL A 183 7.54 29.69 -5.89
C VAL A 183 8.12 31.11 -5.83
N ASP A 184 7.32 32.15 -6.16
CA ASP A 184 7.80 33.54 -6.15
C ASP A 184 8.25 33.97 -4.73
N TYR A 185 7.52 33.54 -3.71
CA TYR A 185 7.95 33.81 -2.34
C TYR A 185 9.30 33.15 -1.99
N LEU A 186 9.46 31.85 -2.34
CA LEU A 186 10.72 31.15 -2.08
C LEU A 186 11.90 31.80 -2.81
N LYS A 187 11.66 32.32 -4.02
CA LYS A 187 12.64 33.06 -4.81
C LYS A 187 12.90 34.47 -4.28
N ASN A 188 11.87 35.18 -3.82
CA ASN A 188 11.90 36.61 -3.50
C ASN A 188 11.31 36.96 -2.11
N PRO A 189 11.77 36.34 -1.00
CA PRO A 189 11.13 36.48 0.32
C PRO A 189 11.16 37.95 0.87
N GLU A 190 12.19 38.72 0.53
CA GLU A 190 12.33 40.09 0.99
C GLU A 190 11.27 41.06 0.44
N ARG A 191 10.74 40.76 -0.77
CA ARG A 191 9.67 41.58 -1.39
C ARG A 191 8.39 41.48 -0.56
N TYR A 192 8.05 40.28 -0.11
CA TYR A 192 6.87 40.03 0.71
C TYR A 192 7.01 40.58 2.12
N ARG A 193 8.18 40.43 2.74
CA ARG A 193 8.47 40.99 4.08
C ARG A 193 8.32 42.51 4.11
N ARG A 194 8.81 43.23 3.09
CA ARG A 194 8.69 44.69 3.03
C ARG A 194 7.26 45.19 3.01
N LEU A 195 6.32 44.41 2.43
CA LEU A 195 4.91 44.73 2.38
C LEU A 195 4.12 44.19 3.59
N GLY A 196 4.80 43.51 4.54
CA GLY A 196 4.15 42.89 5.70
C GLY A 196 3.31 41.67 5.40
N ALA A 197 3.45 41.11 4.19
CA ALA A 197 2.74 39.91 3.80
C ALA A 197 3.27 38.67 4.56
N LYS A 198 2.37 37.90 5.13
CA LYS A 198 2.68 36.62 5.79
C LYS A 198 2.45 35.49 4.84
N MET A 199 3.48 34.69 4.62
CA MET A 199 3.36 33.47 3.80
C MET A 199 2.64 32.36 4.52
N PRO A 200 1.89 31.51 3.79
CA PRO A 200 1.42 30.27 4.34
C PRO A 200 2.61 29.40 4.77
N ARG A 201 2.55 28.86 5.97
CA ARG A 201 3.57 27.93 6.48
C ARG A 201 3.40 26.55 5.89
N GLY A 202 2.17 26.22 5.51
CA GLY A 202 1.83 24.94 4.95
C GLY A 202 0.80 25.03 3.84
N VAL A 203 0.99 24.19 2.83
CA VAL A 203 0.09 23.97 1.71
C VAL A 203 -0.40 22.53 1.76
N LEU A 204 -1.71 22.33 1.73
CA LEU A 204 -2.32 21.00 1.64
C LEU A 204 -2.81 20.76 0.22
N LEU A 205 -2.23 19.77 -0.44
CA LEU A 205 -2.68 19.25 -1.72
C LEU A 205 -3.69 18.12 -1.48
N SER A 206 -4.93 18.32 -1.88
CA SER A 206 -6.01 17.33 -1.74
C SER A 206 -6.53 16.91 -3.11
N GLY A 207 -7.02 15.68 -3.25
CA GLY A 207 -7.61 15.20 -4.49
C GLY A 207 -7.51 13.68 -4.67
N PRO A 208 -8.14 13.12 -5.70
CA PRO A 208 -8.10 11.69 -5.98
C PRO A 208 -6.67 11.14 -6.13
N PRO A 209 -6.45 9.84 -5.90
CA PRO A 209 -5.16 9.23 -6.16
C PRO A 209 -4.80 9.32 -7.65
N GLY A 210 -3.50 9.43 -7.95
CA GLY A 210 -3.02 9.49 -9.33
C GLY A 210 -3.14 10.84 -10.03
N THR A 211 -3.60 11.91 -9.36
CA THR A 211 -3.69 13.28 -9.93
C THR A 211 -2.35 14.03 -9.94
N GLY A 212 -1.25 13.41 -9.48
CA GLY A 212 0.09 14.02 -9.59
C GLY A 212 0.49 14.90 -8.41
N LYS A 213 -0.17 14.84 -7.24
CA LYS A 213 0.15 15.68 -6.07
C LYS A 213 1.61 15.65 -5.65
N THR A 214 2.23 14.48 -5.61
CA THR A 214 3.65 14.30 -5.28
C THR A 214 4.56 14.90 -6.37
N LEU A 215 4.18 14.75 -7.65
CA LEU A 215 4.90 15.34 -8.78
C LEU A 215 4.84 16.87 -8.74
N LEU A 216 3.67 17.42 -8.40
CA LEU A 216 3.44 18.84 -8.23
C LEU A 216 4.34 19.45 -7.14
N ALA A 217 4.41 18.80 -5.98
CA ALA A 217 5.28 19.26 -4.89
C ALA A 217 6.76 19.27 -5.30
N ARG A 218 7.21 18.28 -6.08
CA ARG A 218 8.57 18.25 -6.66
C ARG A 218 8.77 19.36 -7.69
N ALA A 219 7.75 19.63 -8.51
CA ALA A 219 7.82 20.69 -9.51
C ALA A 219 7.95 22.08 -8.87
N VAL A 220 7.22 22.35 -7.78
CA VAL A 220 7.37 23.58 -6.98
C VAL A 220 8.80 23.74 -6.48
N ALA A 221 9.40 22.68 -5.93
CA ALA A 221 10.77 22.73 -5.43
C ALA A 221 11.80 22.94 -6.56
N GLY A 222 11.60 22.26 -7.69
CA GLY A 222 12.44 22.41 -8.87
C GLY A 222 12.35 23.79 -9.50
N GLU A 223 11.13 24.34 -9.59
CA GLU A 223 10.86 25.69 -10.11
C GLU A 223 11.43 26.77 -9.19
N ALA A 224 11.27 26.59 -7.87
CA ALA A 224 11.85 27.50 -6.86
C ALA A 224 13.37 27.33 -6.70
N ASN A 225 13.95 26.27 -7.23
CA ASN A 225 15.37 25.91 -7.07
C ASN A 225 15.80 25.76 -5.61
N VAL A 226 14.99 25.10 -4.79
CA VAL A 226 15.25 24.89 -3.36
C VAL A 226 15.37 23.37 -3.04
N PRO A 227 16.06 23.00 -1.95
CA PRO A 227 16.12 21.64 -1.45
C PRO A 227 14.72 21.07 -1.15
N PHE A 228 14.52 19.79 -1.51
CA PHE A 228 13.26 19.06 -1.35
C PHE A 228 13.46 17.87 -0.43
N PHE A 229 12.77 17.86 0.72
CA PHE A 229 12.76 16.78 1.68
C PHE A 229 11.42 16.04 1.56
N SER A 230 11.43 14.78 1.18
CA SER A 230 10.22 13.98 1.02
C SER A 230 10.16 12.88 2.07
N ALA A 231 9.01 12.75 2.72
CA ALA A 231 8.70 11.67 3.64
C ALA A 231 7.24 11.23 3.44
N SER A 232 6.96 9.93 3.60
CA SER A 232 5.59 9.47 3.76
C SER A 232 5.20 9.53 5.23
N ALA A 233 3.96 9.95 5.52
CA ALA A 233 3.45 9.96 6.88
C ALA A 233 3.52 8.58 7.55
N SER A 234 3.40 7.51 6.76
CA SER A 234 3.56 6.12 7.22
C SER A 234 4.97 5.81 7.77
N GLU A 235 6.01 6.53 7.32
CA GLU A 235 7.39 6.34 7.80
C GLU A 235 7.59 6.84 9.24
N PHE A 236 6.68 7.65 9.73
CA PHE A 236 6.70 8.16 11.11
C PHE A 236 5.94 7.26 12.09
N ILE A 237 5.25 6.21 11.60
CA ILE A 237 4.55 5.26 12.46
C ILE A 237 5.51 4.12 12.80
N GLU A 238 5.85 3.99 14.08
CA GLU A 238 6.71 2.92 14.59
C GLU A 238 6.02 2.20 15.76
N MET A 239 6.51 1.01 16.10
CA MET A 239 5.96 0.27 17.26
C MET A 239 6.41 0.83 18.61
N ILE A 240 7.41 1.71 18.62
CA ILE A 240 8.01 2.30 19.83
C ILE A 240 7.59 3.76 19.91
N VAL A 241 6.85 4.08 20.96
CA VAL A 241 6.34 5.43 21.22
C VAL A 241 7.48 6.46 21.29
N GLY A 242 7.34 7.56 20.56
CA GLY A 242 8.29 8.67 20.53
C GLY A 242 9.34 8.63 19.43
N VAL A 243 9.52 7.51 18.73
CA VAL A 243 10.47 7.42 17.60
C VAL A 243 9.99 8.24 16.41
N GLY A 244 8.70 8.18 16.07
CA GLY A 244 8.10 8.98 15.01
C GLY A 244 8.25 10.48 15.25
N ALA A 245 7.93 10.94 16.46
CA ALA A 245 8.12 12.33 16.85
C ALA A 245 9.59 12.79 16.76
N SER A 246 10.56 11.91 17.06
CA SER A 246 11.98 12.23 16.90
C SER A 246 12.38 12.40 15.43
N ARG A 247 11.86 11.55 14.54
CA ARG A 247 12.10 11.67 13.08
C ARG A 247 11.52 12.94 12.50
N VAL A 248 10.32 13.33 12.94
CA VAL A 248 9.72 14.61 12.54
C VAL A 248 10.66 15.75 12.93
N ARG A 249 11.14 15.80 14.19
CA ARG A 249 12.10 16.83 14.64
C ARG A 249 13.38 16.85 13.81
N GLU A 250 13.94 15.68 13.50
CA GLU A 250 15.14 15.58 12.68
C GLU A 250 14.90 16.11 11.26
N LEU A 251 13.78 15.75 10.61
CA LEU A 251 13.41 16.24 9.29
C LEU A 251 13.31 17.77 9.24
N PHE A 252 12.58 18.34 10.19
CA PHE A 252 12.41 19.79 10.28
C PHE A 252 13.73 20.51 10.62
N ALA A 253 14.55 19.93 11.49
CA ALA A 253 15.86 20.49 11.83
C ALA A 253 16.82 20.48 10.63
N GLU A 254 16.85 19.42 9.81
CA GLU A 254 17.68 19.36 8.61
C GLU A 254 17.20 20.35 7.54
N ALA A 255 15.89 20.50 7.35
CA ALA A 255 15.35 21.48 6.40
C ALA A 255 15.69 22.92 6.80
N ARG A 256 15.64 23.26 8.11
CA ARG A 256 16.05 24.58 8.62
C ARG A 256 17.52 24.92 8.34
N LYS A 257 18.41 23.92 8.35
CA LYS A 257 19.85 24.15 8.09
C LYS A 257 20.15 24.61 6.67
N VAL A 258 19.29 24.24 5.72
CA VAL A 258 19.49 24.50 4.29
C VAL A 258 18.39 25.40 3.71
N ALA A 259 17.68 26.14 4.56
CA ALA A 259 16.64 27.07 4.12
C ALA A 259 17.18 28.13 3.13
N PRO A 260 16.39 28.50 2.08
CA PRO A 260 15.01 28.10 1.84
C PRO A 260 14.87 26.65 1.37
N ALA A 261 13.83 25.93 1.87
CA ALA A 261 13.62 24.52 1.60
C ALA A 261 12.12 24.16 1.62
N ILE A 262 11.77 23.04 0.97
CA ILE A 262 10.43 22.45 1.02
C ILE A 262 10.49 21.11 1.74
N ILE A 263 9.60 20.93 2.72
CA ILE A 263 9.28 19.64 3.33
C ILE A 263 7.99 19.12 2.70
N PHE A 264 8.03 17.93 2.11
CA PHE A 264 6.86 17.26 1.57
C PHE A 264 6.48 16.06 2.43
N ILE A 265 5.21 16.00 2.85
CA ILE A 265 4.65 14.90 3.64
C ILE A 265 3.53 14.28 2.84
N ASP A 266 3.77 13.08 2.29
CA ASP A 266 2.74 12.34 1.55
C ASP A 266 1.84 11.55 2.50
N GLU A 267 0.59 11.31 2.08
CA GLU A 267 -0.41 10.53 2.82
C GLU A 267 -0.62 11.01 4.26
N ILE A 268 -0.70 12.34 4.46
CA ILE A 268 -0.83 12.96 5.78
C ILE A 268 -2.04 12.45 6.58
N ASP A 269 -3.08 11.95 5.91
CA ASP A 269 -4.26 11.33 6.52
C ASP A 269 -3.94 10.05 7.29
N THR A 270 -2.80 9.42 7.05
CA THR A 270 -2.35 8.23 7.81
C THR A 270 -2.10 8.55 9.28
N ILE A 271 -1.60 9.75 9.59
CA ILE A 271 -1.32 10.23 10.95
C ILE A 271 -2.26 11.35 11.39
N GLY A 272 -2.84 12.08 10.45
CA GLY A 272 -3.67 13.27 10.67
C GLY A 272 -5.16 13.01 10.82
N ARG A 273 -5.62 11.77 11.01
CA ARG A 273 -7.05 11.43 11.12
C ARG A 273 -7.66 11.93 12.44
N GLN A 274 -8.93 12.34 12.38
CA GLN A 274 -9.70 12.78 13.55
C GLN A 274 -9.78 11.71 14.65
N ARG A 275 -9.83 12.17 15.91
CA ARG A 275 -9.96 11.33 17.11
C ARG A 275 -11.32 10.61 17.10
N GLY A 276 -11.35 9.30 17.33
CA GLY A 276 -12.57 8.54 17.52
C GLY A 276 -13.01 7.59 16.40
N ALA A 277 -12.30 7.51 15.28
CA ALA A 277 -12.70 6.71 14.11
C ALA A 277 -12.13 5.28 14.07
N GLY A 278 -11.86 4.62 15.20
CA GLY A 278 -11.42 3.23 15.19
C GLY A 278 -10.82 2.76 16.51
N GLY A 279 -11.53 1.91 17.23
CA GLY A 279 -11.11 1.32 18.49
C GLY A 279 -10.02 0.26 18.33
N GLY A 280 -8.77 0.61 18.65
CA GLY A 280 -7.66 -0.33 18.78
C GLY A 280 -6.64 0.21 19.79
N MET A 281 -6.48 -0.46 20.94
CA MET A 281 -5.53 -0.10 21.99
C MET A 281 -4.09 -0.37 21.51
N GLY A 282 -3.27 0.67 21.37
CA GLY A 282 -1.81 0.56 21.25
C GLY A 282 -1.14 1.32 20.10
N GLY A 283 -1.86 1.67 19.00
CA GLY A 283 -1.28 2.43 17.89
C GLY A 283 -1.76 3.89 17.84
N HIS A 284 -2.68 4.28 18.70
CA HIS A 284 -3.25 5.62 18.72
C HIS A 284 -2.31 6.65 19.36
N ASP A 285 -1.66 6.29 20.46
CA ASP A 285 -0.81 7.22 21.22
C ASP A 285 0.40 7.69 20.40
N GLU A 286 1.00 6.83 19.59
CA GLU A 286 2.14 7.20 18.76
C GLU A 286 1.73 8.12 17.60
N ARG A 287 0.62 7.80 16.92
CA ARG A 287 0.09 8.66 15.83
C ARG A 287 -0.24 10.04 16.35
N GLU A 288 -0.92 10.13 17.50
CA GLU A 288 -1.27 11.39 18.13
C GLU A 288 -0.03 12.17 18.58
N GLN A 289 0.96 11.49 19.14
CA GLN A 289 2.23 12.12 19.54
C GLN A 289 3.00 12.64 18.31
N THR A 290 3.03 11.89 17.21
CA THR A 290 3.67 12.29 15.96
C THR A 290 2.94 13.47 15.33
N LEU A 291 1.60 13.43 15.28
CA LEU A 291 0.78 14.54 14.81
C LEU A 291 1.06 15.81 15.63
N ASN A 292 1.02 15.71 16.96
CA ASN A 292 1.29 16.83 17.85
C ASN A 292 2.71 17.38 17.66
N GLN A 293 3.69 16.53 17.33
CA GLN A 293 5.04 16.99 17.01
C GLN A 293 5.07 17.76 15.69
N ILE A 294 4.38 17.30 14.63
CA ILE A 294 4.28 18.06 13.37
C ILE A 294 3.65 19.43 13.63
N LEU A 295 2.54 19.46 14.37
CA LEU A 295 1.87 20.72 14.72
C LEU A 295 2.81 21.67 15.49
N THR A 296 3.57 21.13 16.43
CA THR A 296 4.55 21.91 17.24
C THR A 296 5.67 22.47 16.37
N GLU A 297 6.21 21.66 15.45
CA GLU A 297 7.26 22.11 14.52
C GLU A 297 6.74 23.19 13.56
N MET A 298 5.51 23.04 13.06
CA MET A 298 4.87 24.07 12.21
C MET A 298 4.57 25.36 12.97
N ASP A 299 4.07 25.27 14.21
CA ASP A 299 3.81 26.42 15.05
C ASP A 299 5.12 27.16 15.43
N GLY A 300 6.21 26.41 15.57
CA GLY A 300 7.55 26.92 15.88
C GLY A 300 8.22 27.66 14.72
N PHE A 301 7.69 27.61 13.49
CA PHE A 301 8.23 28.41 12.40
C PHE A 301 7.98 29.90 12.67
N SER A 302 9.05 30.66 12.81
CA SER A 302 8.97 32.11 12.59
C SER A 302 8.82 32.29 11.06
N GLY A 303 7.86 33.09 10.59
CA GLY A 303 7.65 33.33 9.14
C GLY A 303 8.86 33.85 8.36
N SER A 304 10.04 33.88 8.99
CA SER A 304 11.32 34.29 8.42
C SER A 304 12.26 33.15 8.05
N GLU A 305 11.94 31.90 8.39
CA GLU A 305 12.89 30.77 8.23
C GLU A 305 12.96 30.22 6.79
N GLY A 306 12.02 30.58 5.91
CA GLY A 306 12.05 30.18 4.51
C GLY A 306 11.77 28.69 4.26
N VAL A 307 11.22 27.97 5.24
CA VAL A 307 10.79 26.57 5.07
C VAL A 307 9.29 26.53 4.88
N ILE A 308 8.83 25.83 3.84
CA ILE A 308 7.41 25.60 3.55
C ILE A 308 7.13 24.09 3.65
N VAL A 309 6.04 23.74 4.31
CA VAL A 309 5.57 22.35 4.39
C VAL A 309 4.46 22.15 3.37
N ILE A 310 4.64 21.22 2.45
CA ILE A 310 3.59 20.79 1.52
C ILE A 310 3.14 19.41 1.97
N ALA A 311 1.85 19.21 2.25
CA ALA A 311 1.31 17.90 2.53
C ALA A 311 0.37 17.44 1.43
N ALA A 312 0.29 16.14 1.18
CA ALA A 312 -0.65 15.55 0.25
C ALA A 312 -1.59 14.56 0.95
N THR A 313 -2.85 14.56 0.52
CA THR A 313 -3.86 13.60 1.00
C THR A 313 -4.84 13.24 -0.11
N ASN A 314 -5.32 12.01 -0.07
CA ASN A 314 -6.45 11.58 -0.90
C ASN A 314 -7.80 11.83 -0.19
N ARG A 315 -7.78 12.11 1.12
CA ARG A 315 -8.97 12.24 1.96
C ARG A 315 -8.86 13.43 2.91
N ALA A 316 -9.10 14.62 2.39
CA ALA A 316 -9.09 15.85 3.20
C ALA A 316 -10.20 15.89 4.27
N ASP A 317 -11.30 15.16 4.04
CA ASP A 317 -12.48 15.04 4.91
C ASP A 317 -12.21 14.37 6.26
N VAL A 318 -11.21 13.47 6.33
CA VAL A 318 -10.87 12.73 7.55
C VAL A 318 -9.82 13.43 8.42
N LEU A 319 -9.23 14.53 7.95
CA LEU A 319 -8.15 15.21 8.64
C LEU A 319 -8.63 15.92 9.91
N ASP A 320 -7.77 15.89 10.94
CA ASP A 320 -8.00 16.64 12.18
C ASP A 320 -8.06 18.16 11.87
N PRO A 321 -9.13 18.86 12.28
CA PRO A 321 -9.26 20.28 12.09
C PRO A 321 -8.08 21.12 12.64
N ALA A 322 -7.33 20.56 13.60
CA ALA A 322 -6.14 21.21 14.14
C ALA A 322 -5.03 21.41 13.09
N LEU A 323 -4.93 20.51 12.10
CA LEU A 323 -4.00 20.66 10.97
C LEU A 323 -4.36 21.84 10.06
N LEU A 324 -5.65 22.16 9.98
CA LEU A 324 -6.22 23.12 9.04
C LEU A 324 -6.38 24.52 9.63
N ARG A 325 -5.86 24.75 10.85
CA ARG A 325 -5.90 26.08 11.51
C ARG A 325 -4.88 27.04 10.87
N PRO A 326 -5.18 28.35 10.86
CA PRO A 326 -4.25 29.37 10.39
C PRO A 326 -2.87 29.24 11.08
N GLY A 327 -1.81 29.34 10.26
CA GLY A 327 -0.43 29.15 10.70
C GLY A 327 0.09 27.71 10.57
N ARG A 328 -0.73 26.79 10.06
CA ARG A 328 -0.39 25.40 9.74
C ARG A 328 -0.64 25.13 8.27
N PHE A 329 -1.54 24.21 7.89
CA PHE A 329 -1.99 24.04 6.50
C PHE A 329 -3.14 25.01 6.20
N ASP A 330 -2.80 26.26 6.10
CA ASP A 330 -3.75 27.35 5.90
C ASP A 330 -4.11 27.58 4.43
N ARG A 331 -3.28 27.12 3.49
CA ARG A 331 -3.62 27.07 2.07
C ARG A 331 -3.99 25.65 1.67
N ARG A 332 -5.19 25.50 1.08
CA ARG A 332 -5.71 24.21 0.61
C ARG A 332 -5.92 24.28 -0.88
N ILE A 333 -5.26 23.41 -1.60
CA ILE A 333 -5.33 23.33 -3.06
C ILE A 333 -5.90 21.97 -3.43
N THR A 334 -7.01 22.00 -4.18
CA THR A 334 -7.65 20.77 -4.66
C THR A 334 -7.15 20.46 -6.05
N VAL A 335 -6.48 19.30 -6.18
CA VAL A 335 -5.98 18.78 -7.46
C VAL A 335 -7.04 17.85 -8.04
N SER A 336 -7.84 18.36 -8.94
CA SER A 336 -8.89 17.61 -9.65
C SER A 336 -8.30 16.71 -10.75
N PRO A 337 -9.05 15.68 -11.21
CA PRO A 337 -8.70 15.00 -12.46
C PRO A 337 -8.61 16.01 -13.61
N PRO A 338 -7.70 15.79 -14.58
CA PRO A 338 -7.49 16.73 -15.67
C PRO A 338 -8.69 16.80 -16.61
N ASP A 339 -8.96 17.99 -17.15
CA ASP A 339 -9.89 18.20 -18.23
C ASP A 339 -9.36 17.60 -19.56
N ARG A 340 -10.11 17.71 -20.64
CA ARG A 340 -9.73 17.15 -21.94
C ARG A 340 -8.38 17.66 -22.45
N GLU A 341 -8.12 18.97 -22.31
CA GLU A 341 -6.87 19.57 -22.77
C GLU A 341 -5.70 19.12 -21.91
N GLY A 342 -5.87 19.06 -20.61
CA GLY A 342 -4.93 18.52 -19.65
C GLY A 342 -4.61 17.04 -19.93
N ARG A 343 -5.63 16.20 -20.21
CA ARG A 343 -5.42 14.80 -20.59
C ARG A 343 -4.57 14.68 -21.87
N ALA A 344 -4.87 15.49 -22.88
CA ALA A 344 -4.08 15.50 -24.12
C ALA A 344 -2.62 15.92 -23.85
N ALA A 345 -2.40 16.91 -23.00
CA ALA A 345 -1.07 17.35 -22.61
C ALA A 345 -0.31 16.27 -21.80
N ILE A 346 -0.98 15.60 -20.86
CA ILE A 346 -0.42 14.48 -20.08
C ILE A 346 -0.03 13.32 -21.02
N LEU A 347 -0.91 12.94 -21.94
CA LEU A 347 -0.62 11.91 -22.95
C LEU A 347 0.61 12.26 -23.76
N ARG A 348 0.75 13.53 -24.23
CA ARG A 348 1.95 13.98 -24.96
C ARG A 348 3.22 13.86 -24.11
N ILE A 349 3.16 14.22 -22.82
CA ILE A 349 4.33 14.10 -21.93
C ILE A 349 4.76 12.64 -21.80
N HIS A 350 3.82 11.72 -21.52
CA HIS A 350 4.15 10.30 -21.34
C HIS A 350 4.52 9.58 -22.64
N SER A 351 4.13 10.13 -23.80
CA SER A 351 4.49 9.59 -25.11
C SER A 351 5.83 10.10 -25.65
N ARG A 352 6.50 11.04 -24.98
CA ARG A 352 7.79 11.61 -25.46
C ARG A 352 8.88 10.56 -25.73
N SER A 353 8.87 9.47 -24.94
CA SER A 353 9.84 8.36 -25.05
C SER A 353 9.30 7.14 -25.80
N VAL A 354 8.07 7.19 -26.28
CA VAL A 354 7.39 6.08 -26.96
C VAL A 354 7.27 6.42 -28.44
N PRO A 355 7.81 5.60 -29.35
CA PRO A 355 7.60 5.78 -30.79
C PRO A 355 6.12 5.64 -31.14
N LEU A 356 5.50 6.68 -31.66
CA LEU A 356 4.11 6.67 -32.13
C LEU A 356 4.08 6.57 -33.66
N ALA A 357 3.14 5.80 -34.19
CA ALA A 357 2.87 5.75 -35.63
C ALA A 357 2.16 7.04 -36.11
N GLY A 358 2.26 7.34 -37.40
CA GLY A 358 1.72 8.58 -37.95
C GLY A 358 0.18 8.70 -37.94
N ASP A 359 -0.53 7.61 -37.69
CA ASP A 359 -2.00 7.53 -37.56
C ASP A 359 -2.53 7.82 -36.15
N THR A 360 -1.64 8.04 -35.16
CA THR A 360 -1.98 8.20 -33.76
C THR A 360 -2.46 9.63 -33.45
N ASP A 361 -3.71 9.76 -33.00
CA ASP A 361 -4.27 11.04 -32.51
C ASP A 361 -4.49 11.04 -30.98
N LEU A 362 -3.55 11.65 -30.25
CA LEU A 362 -3.63 11.80 -28.80
C LEU A 362 -4.77 12.72 -28.34
N ASN A 363 -5.28 13.62 -29.19
CA ASN A 363 -6.44 14.46 -28.84
C ASN A 363 -7.73 13.65 -28.94
N GLN A 364 -7.84 12.75 -29.90
CA GLN A 364 -8.95 11.80 -29.97
C GLN A 364 -8.92 10.84 -28.78
N LEU A 365 -7.73 10.34 -28.39
CA LEU A 365 -7.57 9.52 -27.21
C LEU A 365 -7.99 10.27 -25.93
N ALA A 366 -7.61 11.55 -25.77
CA ALA A 366 -8.03 12.39 -24.65
C ALA A 366 -9.55 12.59 -24.59
N LYS A 367 -10.25 12.60 -25.74
CA LYS A 367 -11.71 12.70 -25.82
C LYS A 367 -12.41 11.45 -25.26
N VAL A 368 -11.84 10.27 -25.48
CA VAL A 368 -12.43 8.98 -25.06
C VAL A 368 -11.97 8.51 -23.67
N THR A 369 -11.19 9.33 -22.97
CA THR A 369 -10.68 9.05 -21.61
C THR A 369 -11.18 10.03 -20.53
N PRO A 370 -12.48 10.40 -20.48
CA PRO A 370 -12.99 11.33 -19.47
C PRO A 370 -12.81 10.76 -18.07
N GLY A 371 -12.45 11.64 -17.12
CA GLY A 371 -12.27 11.29 -15.72
C GLY A 371 -10.98 10.52 -15.40
N MET A 372 -10.17 10.12 -16.39
CA MET A 372 -8.90 9.45 -16.13
C MET A 372 -7.88 10.40 -15.52
N THR A 373 -7.20 9.91 -14.49
CA THR A 373 -6.12 10.61 -13.81
C THR A 373 -4.80 10.54 -14.58
N GLY A 374 -3.83 11.37 -14.21
CA GLY A 374 -2.51 11.36 -14.84
C GLY A 374 -1.80 10.00 -14.76
N ALA A 375 -1.95 9.29 -13.63
CA ALA A 375 -1.37 7.95 -13.46
C ALA A 375 -2.04 6.90 -14.35
N GLU A 376 -3.36 6.97 -14.54
CA GLU A 376 -4.09 6.06 -15.43
C GLU A 376 -3.73 6.32 -16.90
N LEU A 377 -3.58 7.58 -17.31
CA LEU A 377 -3.12 7.95 -18.65
C LEU A 377 -1.67 7.50 -18.92
N ALA A 378 -0.78 7.63 -17.93
CA ALA A 378 0.57 7.12 -18.02
C ALA A 378 0.59 5.59 -18.18
N ASN A 379 -0.24 4.90 -17.40
CA ASN A 379 -0.41 3.45 -17.51
C ASN A 379 -0.98 3.04 -18.87
N LEU A 380 -1.93 3.80 -19.42
CA LEU A 380 -2.49 3.57 -20.75
C LEU A 380 -1.41 3.59 -21.83
N VAL A 381 -0.55 4.61 -21.84
CA VAL A 381 0.57 4.72 -22.81
C VAL A 381 1.55 3.56 -22.65
N ASN A 382 1.87 3.18 -21.41
CA ASN A 382 2.74 2.05 -21.13
C ASN A 382 2.15 0.72 -21.61
N GLU A 383 0.85 0.49 -21.35
CA GLU A 383 0.15 -0.72 -21.82
C GLU A 383 0.07 -0.79 -23.35
N ALA A 384 -0.12 0.34 -24.02
CA ALA A 384 -0.09 0.40 -25.49
C ALA A 384 1.31 0.02 -26.04
N ALA A 385 2.37 0.53 -25.41
CA ALA A 385 3.74 0.16 -25.77
C ALA A 385 4.00 -1.35 -25.56
N LEU A 386 3.52 -1.92 -24.47
CA LEU A 386 3.63 -3.37 -24.21
C LEU A 386 2.86 -4.21 -25.25
N LEU A 387 1.69 -3.73 -25.71
CA LEU A 387 0.92 -4.39 -26.77
C LEU A 387 1.65 -4.32 -28.12
N ALA A 388 2.23 -3.16 -28.49
CA ALA A 388 3.03 -3.01 -29.69
C ALA A 388 4.23 -3.97 -29.71
N VAL A 389 4.97 -4.08 -28.59
CA VAL A 389 6.08 -5.04 -28.45
C VAL A 389 5.58 -6.49 -28.60
N LYS A 390 4.46 -6.85 -27.96
CA LYS A 390 3.87 -8.19 -28.10
C LYS A 390 3.49 -8.53 -29.56
N ARG A 391 3.08 -7.52 -30.32
CA ARG A 391 2.74 -7.62 -31.75
C ARG A 391 3.94 -7.51 -32.68
N LYS A 392 5.16 -7.35 -32.12
CA LYS A 392 6.42 -7.18 -32.85
C LYS A 392 6.40 -5.94 -33.78
N GLN A 393 5.85 -4.84 -33.29
CA GLN A 393 5.80 -3.57 -33.99
C GLN A 393 6.90 -2.65 -33.46
N ASP A 394 7.39 -1.74 -34.33
CA ASP A 394 8.43 -0.77 -33.96
C ASP A 394 7.86 0.56 -33.44
N ALA A 395 6.55 0.77 -33.56
CA ALA A 395 5.84 1.96 -33.09
C ALA A 395 4.43 1.59 -32.62
N VAL A 396 3.91 2.37 -31.67
CA VAL A 396 2.55 2.26 -31.16
C VAL A 396 1.59 2.91 -32.14
N ASN A 397 0.58 2.17 -32.59
CA ASN A 397 -0.46 2.65 -33.49
C ASN A 397 -1.79 2.91 -32.75
N GLU A 398 -2.79 3.46 -33.45
CA GLU A 398 -4.11 3.78 -32.89
C GLU A 398 -4.81 2.54 -32.30
N ARG A 399 -4.65 1.38 -32.94
CA ARG A 399 -5.23 0.11 -32.44
C ARG A 399 -4.60 -0.33 -31.12
N ASP A 400 -3.28 -0.13 -30.94
CA ASP A 400 -2.61 -0.49 -29.68
C ASP A 400 -3.11 0.38 -28.52
N LEU A 401 -3.35 1.68 -28.79
CA LEU A 401 -3.91 2.60 -27.81
C LEU A 401 -5.37 2.25 -27.45
N SER A 402 -6.18 1.91 -28.44
CA SER A 402 -7.56 1.49 -28.22
C SER A 402 -7.64 0.19 -27.40
N ASP A 403 -6.83 -0.82 -27.76
CA ASP A 403 -6.80 -2.10 -27.04
C ASP A 403 -6.21 -1.94 -25.60
N ALA A 404 -5.25 -1.00 -25.42
CA ALA A 404 -4.73 -0.64 -24.10
C ALA A 404 -5.78 0.06 -23.24
N LEU A 405 -6.54 0.97 -23.83
CA LEU A 405 -7.65 1.65 -23.14
C LEU A 405 -8.67 0.63 -22.62
N GLU A 406 -9.05 -0.31 -23.48
CA GLU A 406 -9.93 -1.40 -23.06
C GLU A 406 -9.35 -2.24 -21.93
N LYS A 407 -8.06 -2.59 -22.03
CA LYS A 407 -7.38 -3.36 -21.00
C LYS A 407 -7.33 -2.63 -19.66
N VAL A 408 -7.11 -1.31 -19.68
CA VAL A 408 -7.07 -0.48 -18.46
C VAL A 408 -8.47 -0.32 -17.86
N GLN A 409 -9.50 -0.11 -18.67
CA GLN A 409 -10.88 0.10 -18.22
C GLN A 409 -11.60 -1.19 -17.83
N LEU A 410 -11.45 -2.25 -18.63
CA LEU A 410 -12.24 -3.49 -18.53
C LEU A 410 -11.45 -4.67 -17.98
N GLY A 411 -10.12 -4.55 -17.91
CA GLY A 411 -9.23 -5.64 -17.52
C GLY A 411 -8.78 -6.52 -18.70
N ALA A 412 -7.95 -7.51 -18.40
CA ALA A 412 -7.44 -8.43 -19.41
C ALA A 412 -8.52 -9.41 -19.89
N VAL A 413 -8.44 -9.78 -21.17
CA VAL A 413 -9.29 -10.84 -21.76
C VAL A 413 -9.07 -12.16 -21.01
N ARG A 414 -10.15 -12.81 -20.61
CA ARG A 414 -10.14 -14.14 -19.99
C ARG A 414 -10.43 -15.19 -21.05
N PRO A 415 -9.59 -16.23 -21.19
CA PRO A 415 -9.87 -17.36 -22.07
C PRO A 415 -10.92 -18.29 -21.42
N LEU A 416 -12.17 -17.83 -21.35
CA LEU A 416 -13.28 -18.60 -20.82
C LEU A 416 -14.11 -19.13 -21.99
N VAL A 417 -14.33 -20.43 -22.03
CA VAL A 417 -15.27 -21.03 -22.99
C VAL A 417 -16.65 -21.02 -22.34
N MET A 418 -17.51 -20.12 -22.79
CA MET A 418 -18.90 -20.03 -22.33
C MET A 418 -19.77 -21.06 -23.09
N PRO A 419 -20.71 -21.74 -22.39
CA PRO A 419 -21.78 -22.51 -23.05
C PRO A 419 -22.58 -21.60 -23.98
N GLN A 420 -23.12 -22.19 -25.06
CA GLN A 420 -23.88 -21.45 -26.07
C GLN A 420 -25.05 -20.65 -25.46
N GLU A 421 -25.77 -21.25 -24.53
CA GLU A 421 -26.90 -20.64 -23.85
C GLU A 421 -26.49 -19.40 -23.02
N GLU A 422 -25.35 -19.49 -22.29
CA GLU A 422 -24.83 -18.35 -21.51
C GLU A 422 -24.32 -17.26 -22.45
N ARG A 423 -23.70 -17.63 -23.57
CA ARG A 423 -23.23 -16.67 -24.57
C ARG A 423 -24.39 -15.89 -25.20
N GLU A 424 -25.48 -16.59 -25.55
CA GLU A 424 -26.70 -15.93 -26.06
C GLU A 424 -27.33 -15.02 -25.00
N ARG A 425 -27.43 -15.46 -23.76
CA ARG A 425 -27.96 -14.65 -22.66
C ARG A 425 -27.12 -13.41 -22.43
N THR A 426 -25.80 -13.53 -22.42
CA THR A 426 -24.89 -12.40 -22.30
C THR A 426 -25.06 -11.42 -23.47
N ALA A 427 -25.22 -11.91 -24.69
CA ALA A 427 -25.45 -11.06 -25.85
C ALA A 427 -26.74 -10.25 -25.72
N TYR A 428 -27.83 -10.84 -25.26
CA TYR A 428 -29.08 -10.12 -24.99
C TYR A 428 -28.93 -9.13 -23.83
N HIS A 429 -28.23 -9.50 -22.77
CA HIS A 429 -27.96 -8.63 -21.62
C HIS A 429 -27.23 -7.36 -22.06
N GLU A 430 -26.09 -7.50 -22.75
CA GLU A 430 -25.30 -6.37 -23.23
C GLU A 430 -26.05 -5.55 -24.30
N SER A 431 -26.80 -6.22 -25.17
CA SER A 431 -27.66 -5.54 -26.16
C SER A 431 -28.77 -4.73 -25.50
N GLY A 432 -29.29 -5.17 -24.36
CA GLY A 432 -30.26 -4.44 -23.56
C GLY A 432 -29.70 -3.12 -23.03
N HIS A 433 -28.53 -3.16 -22.41
CA HIS A 433 -27.80 -1.96 -21.97
C HIS A 433 -27.56 -0.98 -23.12
N ALA A 434 -27.04 -1.50 -24.22
CA ALA A 434 -26.69 -0.71 -25.38
C ALA A 434 -27.91 -0.04 -26.02
N LEU A 435 -28.96 -0.82 -26.30
CA LEU A 435 -30.15 -0.31 -26.96
C LEU A 435 -30.85 0.76 -26.12
N LEU A 436 -31.02 0.52 -24.81
CA LEU A 436 -31.60 1.52 -23.92
C LEU A 436 -30.70 2.77 -23.81
N GLY A 437 -29.38 2.58 -23.74
CA GLY A 437 -28.43 3.71 -23.77
C GLY A 437 -28.55 4.55 -25.05
N MET A 438 -28.73 3.91 -26.22
CA MET A 438 -28.91 4.63 -27.49
C MET A 438 -30.24 5.35 -27.63
N LEU A 439 -31.28 4.87 -26.94
CA LEU A 439 -32.65 5.43 -27.07
C LEU A 439 -32.99 6.51 -26.06
N GLN A 440 -32.17 6.69 -24.99
CA GLN A 440 -32.43 7.72 -24.00
C GLN A 440 -31.98 9.10 -24.50
N PRO A 441 -32.84 10.14 -24.40
CA PRO A 441 -32.47 11.50 -24.80
C PRO A 441 -31.27 12.02 -23.99
N GLY A 442 -30.26 12.52 -24.68
CA GLY A 442 -29.05 13.09 -24.04
C GLY A 442 -28.19 12.09 -23.31
N ALA A 443 -28.38 10.77 -23.55
CA ALA A 443 -27.52 9.72 -23.03
C ALA A 443 -26.11 9.79 -23.63
N ASP A 444 -25.16 9.20 -22.92
CA ASP A 444 -23.80 9.09 -23.40
C ASP A 444 -23.73 8.06 -24.57
N PRO A 445 -23.04 8.36 -25.67
CA PRO A 445 -22.95 7.45 -26.81
C PRO A 445 -22.37 6.09 -26.41
N VAL A 446 -22.97 5.01 -26.94
CA VAL A 446 -22.43 3.67 -26.83
C VAL A 446 -21.23 3.56 -27.76
N ARG A 447 -20.06 3.36 -27.22
CA ARG A 447 -18.79 3.29 -27.96
C ARG A 447 -18.44 1.88 -28.40
N LYS A 448 -18.81 0.91 -27.56
CA LYS A 448 -18.45 -0.48 -27.81
C LYS A 448 -19.37 -1.43 -27.02
N ILE A 449 -19.64 -2.58 -27.62
CA ILE A 449 -20.36 -3.69 -26.98
C ILE A 449 -19.53 -4.95 -27.19
N THR A 450 -19.32 -5.76 -26.16
CA THR A 450 -18.57 -7.02 -26.29
C THR A 450 -19.12 -8.09 -25.37
N ILE A 451 -19.13 -9.34 -25.85
CA ILE A 451 -19.40 -10.55 -25.06
C ILE A 451 -18.12 -11.36 -24.80
N VAL A 452 -16.95 -10.77 -25.07
CA VAL A 452 -15.66 -11.38 -24.73
C VAL A 452 -15.41 -11.15 -23.24
N PRO A 453 -15.26 -12.21 -22.41
CA PRO A 453 -15.09 -12.06 -20.97
C PRO A 453 -13.80 -11.31 -20.62
N ARG A 454 -13.94 -10.32 -19.73
CA ARG A 454 -12.82 -9.51 -19.21
C ARG A 454 -12.94 -9.31 -17.70
N GLY A 455 -11.85 -9.43 -16.98
CA GLY A 455 -11.85 -9.27 -15.54
C GLY A 455 -12.90 -10.15 -14.86
N ARG A 456 -13.92 -9.54 -14.26
CA ARG A 456 -15.08 -10.23 -13.64
C ARG A 456 -16.30 -10.29 -14.54
N ALA A 457 -16.38 -9.44 -15.56
CA ALA A 457 -17.53 -9.35 -16.46
C ALA A 457 -17.49 -10.42 -17.56
N LEU A 458 -18.66 -10.93 -17.91
CA LEU A 458 -18.85 -11.87 -19.03
C LEU A 458 -19.05 -11.12 -20.35
N GLY A 459 -19.56 -9.91 -20.30
CA GLY A 459 -19.70 -8.95 -21.36
C GLY A 459 -19.56 -7.53 -20.83
N VAL A 460 -19.49 -6.54 -21.69
CA VAL A 460 -19.42 -5.13 -21.32
C VAL A 460 -20.00 -4.25 -22.42
N THR A 461 -20.83 -3.30 -22.02
CA THR A 461 -21.31 -2.19 -22.84
C THR A 461 -20.64 -0.91 -22.36
N LEU A 462 -19.79 -0.32 -23.20
CA LEU A 462 -19.04 0.88 -22.88
C LEU A 462 -19.75 2.12 -23.46
N SER A 463 -20.21 3.01 -22.58
CA SER A 463 -20.75 4.32 -22.93
C SER A 463 -19.84 5.41 -22.35
N THR A 464 -19.50 6.41 -23.15
CA THR A 464 -18.58 7.48 -22.75
C THR A 464 -19.15 8.83 -23.17
N PRO A 465 -19.21 9.82 -22.25
CA PRO A 465 -19.68 11.16 -22.60
C PRO A 465 -18.78 11.81 -23.65
N GLU A 466 -19.35 12.62 -24.53
CA GLU A 466 -18.59 13.35 -25.57
C GLU A 466 -17.78 14.50 -24.98
N ASN A 467 -18.25 15.08 -23.90
CA ASN A 467 -17.59 16.16 -23.18
C ASN A 467 -17.60 15.89 -21.68
N ASP A 468 -16.64 16.44 -20.95
CA ASP A 468 -16.60 16.37 -19.50
C ASP A 468 -17.85 17.07 -18.92
N ARG A 469 -18.60 16.38 -18.05
CA ARG A 469 -19.82 16.89 -17.40
C ARG A 469 -19.58 17.07 -15.92
N TYR A 470 -19.87 18.24 -15.41
CA TYR A 470 -19.69 18.59 -13.99
C TYR A 470 -21.02 18.61 -13.20
N SER A 471 -22.16 18.57 -13.91
CA SER A 471 -23.49 18.52 -13.31
C SER A 471 -24.41 17.61 -14.11
N TYR A 472 -25.34 16.98 -13.42
CA TYR A 472 -26.27 16.01 -13.98
C TYR A 472 -27.68 16.40 -13.66
N THR A 473 -28.55 16.42 -14.67
CA THR A 473 -30.00 16.69 -14.50
C THR A 473 -30.74 15.41 -14.11
N GLU A 474 -31.91 15.55 -13.48
CA GLU A 474 -32.77 14.42 -13.14
C GLU A 474 -33.12 13.53 -14.35
N PRO A 475 -33.53 14.06 -15.50
CA PRO A 475 -33.83 13.23 -16.69
C PRO A 475 -32.62 12.44 -17.16
N TYR A 476 -31.42 13.03 -17.13
CA TYR A 476 -30.19 12.32 -17.49
C TYR A 476 -29.87 11.16 -16.52
N LEU A 477 -30.02 11.38 -15.20
CA LEU A 477 -29.81 10.33 -14.20
C LEU A 477 -30.83 9.20 -14.33
N ARG A 478 -32.10 9.52 -14.61
CA ARG A 478 -33.12 8.50 -14.90
C ARG A 478 -32.77 7.72 -16.17
N GLY A 479 -32.31 8.36 -17.23
CA GLY A 479 -31.83 7.70 -18.44
C GLY A 479 -30.66 6.78 -18.16
N ARG A 480 -29.72 7.18 -17.28
CA ARG A 480 -28.64 6.31 -16.84
C ARG A 480 -29.11 5.09 -16.05
N ILE A 481 -30.11 5.26 -15.18
CA ILE A 481 -30.72 4.14 -14.45
C ILE A 481 -31.41 3.18 -15.44
N ILE A 482 -32.18 3.70 -16.40
CA ILE A 482 -32.85 2.89 -17.44
C ILE A 482 -31.82 2.10 -18.25
N GLY A 483 -30.74 2.74 -18.70
CA GLY A 483 -29.66 2.10 -19.44
C GLY A 483 -28.96 1.00 -18.61
N ALA A 484 -28.66 1.27 -17.34
CA ALA A 484 -28.04 0.29 -16.46
C ALA A 484 -28.95 -0.89 -16.09
N LEU A 485 -30.28 -0.72 -16.10
CA LEU A 485 -31.25 -1.81 -15.92
C LEU A 485 -31.49 -2.61 -17.20
N GLY A 486 -30.89 -2.20 -18.33
CA GLY A 486 -31.12 -2.77 -19.65
C GLY A 486 -30.82 -4.26 -19.75
N GLY A 487 -29.75 -4.73 -19.13
CA GLY A 487 -29.39 -6.15 -19.13
C GLY A 487 -30.46 -7.01 -18.45
N MET A 488 -30.86 -6.61 -17.24
CA MET A 488 -31.90 -7.29 -16.45
C MET A 488 -33.26 -7.24 -17.16
N ALA A 489 -33.63 -6.10 -17.76
CA ALA A 489 -34.87 -5.94 -18.51
C ALA A 489 -34.88 -6.79 -19.80
N ALA A 490 -33.73 -6.89 -20.50
CA ALA A 490 -33.60 -7.75 -21.67
C ALA A 490 -33.77 -9.23 -21.32
N GLU A 491 -33.14 -9.70 -20.23
CA GLU A 491 -33.34 -11.08 -19.75
C GLU A 491 -34.81 -11.36 -19.43
N GLN A 492 -35.51 -10.44 -18.77
CA GLN A 492 -36.92 -10.55 -18.46
C GLN A 492 -37.78 -10.62 -19.73
N VAL A 493 -37.54 -9.76 -20.72
CA VAL A 493 -38.30 -9.68 -21.97
C VAL A 493 -38.06 -10.90 -22.86
N VAL A 494 -36.84 -11.45 -22.87
CA VAL A 494 -36.45 -12.54 -23.78
C VAL A 494 -36.71 -13.91 -23.16
N TYR A 495 -36.34 -14.11 -21.90
CA TYR A 495 -36.35 -15.40 -21.23
C TYR A 495 -37.40 -15.53 -20.13
N GLY A 496 -37.97 -14.41 -19.66
CA GLY A 496 -38.90 -14.38 -18.52
C GLY A 496 -38.24 -14.67 -17.16
N VAL A 497 -36.90 -14.73 -17.11
CA VAL A 497 -36.10 -15.04 -15.91
C VAL A 497 -34.90 -14.15 -15.86
N ILE A 498 -34.63 -13.60 -14.68
CA ILE A 498 -33.49 -12.73 -14.39
C ILE A 498 -32.38 -13.57 -13.75
N THR A 499 -31.11 -13.27 -14.07
CA THR A 499 -29.93 -13.94 -13.49
C THR A 499 -29.18 -13.04 -12.50
N THR A 500 -28.19 -13.61 -11.80
CA THR A 500 -27.29 -12.86 -10.91
C THR A 500 -26.32 -11.94 -11.66
N GLY A 501 -26.30 -11.97 -13.00
CA GLY A 501 -25.43 -11.12 -13.83
C GLY A 501 -25.65 -9.62 -13.61
N ALA A 502 -26.87 -9.24 -13.19
CA ALA A 502 -27.25 -7.84 -12.93
C ALA A 502 -26.84 -7.29 -11.53
N GLU A 503 -26.00 -7.99 -10.75
CA GLU A 503 -25.64 -7.58 -9.39
C GLU A 503 -24.97 -6.19 -9.38
N SER A 504 -23.96 -5.98 -10.25
CA SER A 504 -23.25 -4.71 -10.35
C SER A 504 -24.11 -3.56 -10.84
N ASP A 505 -25.06 -3.88 -11.76
CA ASP A 505 -25.98 -2.88 -12.31
C ASP A 505 -26.96 -2.42 -11.24
N LEU A 506 -27.49 -3.35 -10.44
CA LEU A 506 -28.37 -3.02 -9.31
C LEU A 506 -27.65 -2.21 -8.23
N GLU A 507 -26.37 -2.48 -7.97
CA GLU A 507 -25.58 -1.67 -7.06
C GLU A 507 -25.42 -0.23 -7.59
N GLN A 508 -25.09 -0.08 -8.86
CA GLN A 508 -24.94 1.21 -9.51
C GLN A 508 -26.24 2.02 -9.50
N VAL A 509 -27.36 1.44 -9.92
CA VAL A 509 -28.66 2.15 -9.96
C VAL A 509 -29.16 2.52 -8.57
N THR A 510 -28.93 1.66 -7.57
CA THR A 510 -29.26 1.94 -6.18
C THR A 510 -28.50 3.16 -5.67
N ASN A 511 -27.19 3.23 -5.97
CA ASN A 511 -26.36 4.37 -5.57
C ASN A 511 -26.81 5.68 -6.22
N ILE A 512 -27.18 5.65 -7.52
CA ILE A 512 -27.71 6.83 -8.23
C ILE A 512 -29.04 7.23 -7.62
N ALA A 513 -29.98 6.31 -7.45
CA ALA A 513 -31.33 6.61 -6.94
C ALA A 513 -31.31 7.14 -5.50
N ARG A 514 -30.47 6.57 -4.63
CA ARG A 514 -30.23 7.10 -3.28
C ARG A 514 -29.59 8.48 -3.31
N GLY A 515 -28.69 8.74 -4.26
CA GLY A 515 -28.11 10.07 -4.49
C GLY A 515 -29.18 11.09 -4.89
N MET A 516 -30.07 10.72 -5.82
CA MET A 516 -31.19 11.56 -6.26
C MET A 516 -32.14 11.89 -5.09
N ALA A 517 -32.56 10.87 -4.35
CA ALA A 517 -33.52 11.02 -3.25
C ALA A 517 -32.92 11.71 -2.01
N GLY A 518 -31.70 11.33 -1.59
CA GLY A 518 -31.17 11.71 -0.29
C GLY A 518 -30.00 12.68 -0.29
N ARG A 519 -29.49 13.08 -1.48
CA ARG A 519 -28.30 13.95 -1.56
C ARG A 519 -28.52 15.18 -2.42
N TRP A 520 -29.13 15.01 -3.59
CA TRP A 520 -29.22 16.08 -4.61
C TRP A 520 -30.56 16.81 -4.60
N GLY A 521 -31.48 16.45 -3.68
CA GLY A 521 -32.77 17.13 -3.52
C GLY A 521 -33.71 16.96 -4.70
N MET A 522 -33.61 15.81 -5.43
CA MET A 522 -34.41 15.48 -6.60
C MET A 522 -35.68 14.67 -6.26
N SER A 523 -36.06 14.61 -4.98
CA SER A 523 -37.28 13.96 -4.50
C SER A 523 -38.19 14.97 -3.79
N GLU A 524 -39.43 15.03 -4.21
CA GLU A 524 -40.45 15.87 -3.53
C GLU A 524 -40.81 15.29 -2.15
N ARG A 525 -40.77 13.97 -1.99
CA ARG A 525 -41.13 13.28 -0.76
C ARG A 525 -40.11 13.48 0.35
N VAL A 526 -38.81 13.39 0.02
CA VAL A 526 -37.70 13.61 0.97
C VAL A 526 -37.46 15.10 1.16
N GLY A 527 -37.74 15.91 0.14
CA GLY A 527 -37.53 17.34 0.13
C GLY A 527 -36.09 17.75 -0.21
N ARG A 528 -35.81 19.04 -0.11
CA ARG A 528 -34.51 19.63 -0.48
C ARG A 528 -33.55 19.61 0.70
N LEU A 529 -33.13 18.43 1.10
CA LEU A 529 -32.15 18.20 2.19
C LEU A 529 -31.13 17.14 1.80
N THR A 530 -29.99 17.14 2.47
CA THR A 530 -28.97 16.08 2.36
C THR A 530 -29.11 15.14 3.56
N ALA A 531 -29.70 13.95 3.34
CA ALA A 531 -29.91 12.93 4.34
C ALA A 531 -28.84 11.84 4.31
N VAL A 532 -28.19 11.62 3.15
CA VAL A 532 -27.18 10.58 2.92
C VAL A 532 -25.84 11.26 2.68
N PRO A 533 -24.79 10.94 3.45
CA PRO A 533 -23.46 11.50 3.23
C PRO A 533 -22.86 11.03 1.89
N SER A 534 -21.95 11.83 1.35
CA SER A 534 -21.22 11.48 0.10
C SER A 534 -20.23 10.34 0.31
N ASP A 535 -19.71 10.18 1.52
CA ASP A 535 -18.84 9.07 1.92
C ASP A 535 -19.47 8.34 3.12
N PRO A 536 -19.76 7.03 3.01
CA PRO A 536 -20.32 6.23 4.10
C PRO A 536 -19.40 6.18 5.33
N GLN A 537 -18.08 6.37 5.15
CA GLN A 537 -17.09 6.38 6.24
C GLN A 537 -16.92 7.78 6.86
N GLY A 538 -17.34 8.84 6.16
CA GLY A 538 -17.28 10.25 6.60
C GLY A 538 -18.52 10.74 7.36
N ALA A 539 -19.37 9.85 7.86
CA ALA A 539 -20.68 10.15 8.46
C ALA A 539 -20.68 11.00 9.75
N TYR A 540 -19.57 11.63 10.12
CA TYR A 540 -19.53 12.56 11.23
C TYR A 540 -20.17 13.91 10.82
N GLY A 541 -21.46 14.07 11.16
CA GLY A 541 -22.14 15.36 11.07
C GLY A 541 -23.53 15.36 10.41
N LEU A 542 -23.91 14.33 9.67
CA LEU A 542 -25.25 14.22 9.09
C LEU A 542 -25.99 13.06 9.77
N SER A 543 -26.67 13.32 10.87
CA SER A 543 -27.61 12.36 11.45
C SER A 543 -29.03 12.69 10.98
N ALA A 544 -29.43 12.11 9.85
CA ALA A 544 -30.83 12.11 9.47
C ALA A 544 -31.61 11.20 10.42
N ALA A 545 -32.85 11.58 10.73
CA ALA A 545 -33.73 10.71 11.51
C ALA A 545 -33.97 9.38 10.75
N PRO A 546 -34.15 8.26 11.45
CA PRO A 546 -34.44 6.96 10.81
C PRO A 546 -35.61 7.04 9.82
N THR A 547 -36.65 7.78 10.15
CA THR A 547 -37.81 8.00 9.28
C THR A 547 -37.48 8.74 7.97
N THR A 548 -36.45 9.60 8.00
CA THR A 548 -35.95 10.27 6.78
C THR A 548 -35.15 9.29 5.91
N LEU A 549 -34.35 8.42 6.52
CA LEU A 549 -33.63 7.37 5.82
C LEU A 549 -34.58 6.34 5.21
N ASP A 550 -35.64 5.95 5.94
CA ASP A 550 -36.70 5.10 5.39
C ASP A 550 -37.39 5.75 4.18
N ALA A 551 -37.69 7.06 4.24
CA ALA A 551 -38.25 7.79 3.12
C ALA A 551 -37.28 7.85 1.92
N VAL A 552 -35.97 7.97 2.15
CA VAL A 552 -34.96 7.92 1.07
C VAL A 552 -34.95 6.54 0.41
N ASP A 553 -34.99 5.47 1.20
CA ASP A 553 -34.95 4.09 0.66
C ASP A 553 -36.26 3.73 -0.08
N GLU A 554 -37.42 4.20 0.40
CA GLU A 554 -38.68 4.03 -0.31
C GLU A 554 -38.68 4.79 -1.63
N GLU A 555 -38.20 6.03 -1.64
CA GLU A 555 -38.13 6.84 -2.84
C GLU A 555 -37.10 6.29 -3.86
N ALA A 556 -35.95 5.85 -3.41
CA ALA A 556 -34.97 5.18 -4.26
C ALA A 556 -35.55 3.92 -4.91
N ARG A 557 -36.30 3.11 -4.14
CA ARG A 557 -37.00 1.92 -4.67
C ARG A 557 -38.05 2.34 -5.71
N ARG A 558 -38.82 3.41 -5.48
CA ARG A 558 -39.81 3.92 -6.43
C ARG A 558 -39.15 4.33 -7.75
N ILE A 559 -38.06 5.12 -7.68
CA ILE A 559 -37.30 5.56 -8.85
C ILE A 559 -36.79 4.37 -9.66
N VAL A 560 -36.16 3.39 -9.00
CA VAL A 560 -35.61 2.20 -9.66
C VAL A 560 -36.74 1.36 -10.30
N SER A 561 -37.88 1.16 -9.61
CA SER A 561 -39.01 0.40 -10.15
C SER A 561 -39.62 1.07 -11.37
N GLU A 562 -39.88 2.38 -11.33
CA GLU A 562 -40.39 3.13 -12.47
C GLU A 562 -39.43 3.05 -13.67
N CYS A 563 -38.12 3.23 -13.45
CA CYS A 563 -37.12 3.10 -14.50
C CYS A 563 -37.05 1.69 -15.07
N TYR A 564 -37.23 0.65 -14.23
CA TYR A 564 -37.28 -0.73 -14.68
C TYR A 564 -38.50 -1.03 -15.55
N ASP A 565 -39.68 -0.57 -15.13
CA ASP A 565 -40.91 -0.73 -15.91
C ASP A 565 -40.79 -0.02 -17.28
N ASP A 566 -40.20 1.18 -17.32
CA ASP A 566 -39.88 1.88 -18.56
C ASP A 566 -38.87 1.08 -19.42
N ALA A 567 -37.84 0.51 -18.83
CA ALA A 567 -36.84 -0.30 -19.54
C ALA A 567 -37.50 -1.53 -20.20
N VAL A 568 -38.33 -2.26 -19.45
CA VAL A 568 -39.08 -3.43 -19.97
C VAL A 568 -40.04 -3.02 -21.08
N ARG A 569 -40.78 -1.93 -20.91
CA ARG A 569 -41.70 -1.41 -21.92
C ARG A 569 -40.94 -1.05 -23.20
N ILE A 570 -39.87 -0.29 -23.13
CA ILE A 570 -39.09 0.14 -24.30
C ILE A 570 -38.51 -1.05 -25.04
N LEU A 571 -37.90 -2.02 -24.32
CA LEU A 571 -37.35 -3.21 -24.95
C LEU A 571 -38.39 -4.13 -25.55
N THR A 572 -39.60 -4.18 -24.98
CA THR A 572 -40.75 -4.89 -25.57
C THR A 572 -41.21 -4.25 -26.87
N GLU A 573 -41.36 -2.92 -26.89
CA GLU A 573 -41.73 -2.17 -28.10
C GLU A 573 -40.64 -2.24 -29.19
N GLN A 574 -39.37 -2.27 -28.79
CA GLN A 574 -38.23 -2.28 -29.71
C GLN A 574 -37.58 -3.68 -29.84
N ARG A 575 -38.37 -4.74 -29.58
CA ARG A 575 -37.88 -6.12 -29.56
C ARG A 575 -37.08 -6.49 -30.82
N HIS A 576 -37.53 -6.07 -31.99
CA HIS A 576 -36.84 -6.37 -33.26
C HIS A 576 -35.41 -5.78 -33.33
N ARG A 577 -35.20 -4.60 -32.71
CA ARG A 577 -33.87 -3.98 -32.63
C ARG A 577 -32.97 -4.69 -31.62
N LEU A 578 -33.55 -5.13 -30.51
CA LEU A 578 -32.83 -5.93 -29.51
C LEU A 578 -32.33 -7.24 -30.12
N ASP A 579 -33.22 -7.95 -30.86
CA ASP A 579 -32.87 -9.21 -31.51
C ASP A 579 -31.81 -9.02 -32.60
N ALA A 580 -31.90 -7.93 -33.39
CA ALA A 580 -30.91 -7.62 -34.43
C ALA A 580 -29.54 -7.31 -33.84
N LEU A 581 -29.49 -6.55 -32.75
CA LEU A 581 -28.25 -6.19 -32.06
C LEU A 581 -27.60 -7.41 -31.40
N ALA A 582 -28.39 -8.25 -30.73
CA ALA A 582 -27.92 -9.49 -30.11
C ALA A 582 -27.38 -10.49 -31.17
N ALA A 583 -28.05 -10.63 -32.31
CA ALA A 583 -27.58 -11.45 -33.40
C ALA A 583 -26.24 -10.99 -33.98
N ALA A 584 -26.10 -9.67 -34.22
CA ALA A 584 -24.85 -9.10 -34.70
C ALA A 584 -23.72 -9.28 -33.68
N LEU A 585 -24.02 -9.14 -32.38
CA LEU A 585 -23.06 -9.32 -31.30
C LEU A 585 -22.62 -10.78 -31.14
N LEU A 586 -23.51 -11.75 -31.34
CA LEU A 586 -23.19 -13.19 -31.35
C LEU A 586 -22.26 -13.56 -32.51
N GLU A 587 -22.44 -12.94 -33.68
CA GLU A 587 -21.61 -13.17 -34.86
C GLU A 587 -20.20 -12.53 -34.71
N ALA A 588 -20.14 -11.26 -34.34
CA ALA A 588 -18.89 -10.49 -34.31
C ALA A 588 -18.15 -10.54 -32.96
N GLU A 589 -18.79 -11.03 -31.88
CA GLU A 589 -18.33 -11.03 -30.47
C GLU A 589 -18.06 -9.62 -29.89
N THR A 590 -17.79 -8.65 -30.74
CA THR A 590 -17.50 -7.26 -30.38
C THR A 590 -18.00 -6.35 -31.49
N LEU A 591 -18.76 -5.33 -31.13
CA LEU A 591 -19.24 -4.27 -32.03
C LEU A 591 -18.66 -2.94 -31.60
N ASP A 592 -18.06 -2.23 -32.55
CA ASP A 592 -17.69 -0.82 -32.38
C ASP A 592 -18.94 0.07 -32.46
N GLU A 593 -18.78 1.35 -32.17
CA GLU A 593 -19.86 2.34 -32.19
C GLU A 593 -20.68 2.28 -33.50
N ALA A 594 -20.00 2.34 -34.66
CA ALA A 594 -20.65 2.41 -35.95
C ALA A 594 -21.42 1.11 -36.25
N ALA A 595 -20.86 -0.06 -35.94
CA ALA A 595 -21.49 -1.37 -36.14
C ALA A 595 -22.69 -1.53 -35.18
N ALA A 596 -22.57 -1.10 -33.92
CA ALA A 596 -23.63 -1.20 -32.92
C ALA A 596 -24.85 -0.36 -33.31
N TYR A 597 -24.68 0.91 -33.67
CA TYR A 597 -25.78 1.77 -34.10
C TYR A 597 -26.44 1.28 -35.40
N ARG A 598 -25.65 0.77 -36.38
CA ARG A 598 -26.19 0.16 -37.60
C ARG A 598 -27.01 -1.09 -37.28
N ALA A 599 -26.51 -1.99 -36.45
CA ALA A 599 -27.22 -3.21 -36.06
C ALA A 599 -28.53 -2.91 -35.31
N ALA A 600 -28.52 -1.92 -34.43
CA ALA A 600 -29.69 -1.48 -33.71
C ALA A 600 -30.70 -0.69 -34.59
N GLY A 601 -30.31 -0.23 -35.78
CA GLY A 601 -31.13 0.63 -36.62
C GLY A 601 -31.47 1.97 -35.96
N VAL A 602 -30.57 2.47 -35.09
CA VAL A 602 -30.74 3.75 -34.37
C VAL A 602 -29.84 4.79 -35.04
N PRO A 603 -30.36 5.94 -35.48
CA PRO A 603 -29.52 7.01 -36.00
C PRO A 603 -28.62 7.56 -34.90
N ARG A 604 -27.36 7.84 -35.21
CA ARG A 604 -26.46 8.54 -34.30
C ARG A 604 -26.75 10.04 -34.36
N GLU A 605 -27.16 10.65 -33.25
CA GLU A 605 -27.26 12.11 -33.15
C GLU A 605 -25.84 12.68 -33.27
N GLY A 606 -25.56 13.46 -34.33
CA GLY A 606 -24.24 14.09 -34.57
C GLY A 606 -23.51 13.67 -35.84
N SER A 607 -24.06 12.74 -36.65
CA SER A 607 -23.43 12.33 -37.93
C SER A 607 -24.00 13.06 -39.16
N GLU A 608 -24.75 14.13 -39.01
CA GLU A 608 -25.13 14.98 -40.14
C GLU A 608 -23.95 15.87 -40.55
N GLY A 609 -23.11 15.36 -41.48
CA GLY A 609 -22.06 16.18 -42.09
C GLY A 609 -20.92 15.47 -42.81
N SER A 610 -21.11 14.30 -43.47
CA SER A 610 -20.05 13.79 -44.38
C SER A 610 -20.48 12.82 -45.50
N ASP A 611 -21.77 12.78 -45.86
CA ASP A 611 -22.17 12.10 -47.10
C ASP A 611 -23.14 13.02 -47.93
N GLY A 612 -22.55 14.06 -48.55
CA GLY A 612 -23.15 14.75 -49.69
C GLY A 612 -22.69 14.03 -50.95
N PRO A 613 -23.60 13.65 -51.89
CA PRO A 613 -23.21 12.97 -53.10
C PRO A 613 -22.40 13.88 -54.02
N ALA A 614 -21.23 13.39 -54.47
CA ALA A 614 -20.50 13.95 -55.58
C ALA A 614 -21.37 13.91 -56.83
N GLY A 615 -21.80 15.06 -57.28
CA GLY A 615 -22.59 15.22 -58.53
C GLY A 615 -22.31 16.53 -59.21
N GLY A 616 -21.40 16.54 -60.18
CA GLY A 616 -21.52 17.04 -61.54
C GLY A 616 -21.61 18.55 -61.84
N SER A 617 -20.50 19.06 -62.30
CA SER A 617 -20.30 19.91 -63.48
C SER A 617 -21.27 21.03 -63.82
N GLY A 618 -20.75 22.23 -64.06
CA GLY A 618 -21.26 23.20 -64.99
C GLY A 618 -21.09 24.65 -64.54
N GLY A 619 -20.07 25.32 -65.02
CA GLY A 619 -19.98 26.78 -64.99
C GLY A 619 -20.91 27.39 -66.08
N PRO A 620 -20.74 28.64 -66.54
CA PRO A 620 -20.14 29.83 -65.90
C PRO A 620 -21.04 31.07 -66.05
N GLY A 621 -20.64 32.19 -65.49
CA GLY A 621 -21.03 33.48 -66.06
C GLY A 621 -21.60 34.53 -65.14
N GLY A 622 -20.93 35.66 -65.09
CA GLY A 622 -21.57 36.97 -65.20
C GLY A 622 -21.66 37.83 -63.95
N SER A 623 -20.68 38.60 -63.68
CA SER A 623 -20.65 40.11 -63.66
C SER A 623 -21.62 40.89 -62.75
N ASP A 624 -20.95 41.83 -62.07
CA ASP A 624 -21.30 43.23 -61.81
C ASP A 624 -22.22 43.61 -60.61
N GLY A 625 -21.67 44.54 -59.86
CA GLY A 625 -22.35 45.72 -59.42
C GLY A 625 -22.29 46.03 -57.93
N ALA A 626 -21.33 46.74 -57.51
CA ALA A 626 -21.29 48.07 -56.87
C ALA A 626 -22.26 48.45 -55.77
N ASP A 627 -21.63 49.07 -54.76
CA ASP A 627 -22.09 50.23 -53.97
C ASP A 627 -23.05 50.08 -52.78
N GLY A 628 -22.54 50.68 -51.65
CA GLY A 628 -23.35 51.55 -50.84
C GLY A 628 -23.23 51.37 -49.33
N ALA A 629 -22.29 52.04 -48.76
CA ALA A 629 -22.15 52.79 -47.50
C ALA A 629 -23.30 52.86 -46.49
N ASP A 630 -22.82 53.11 -45.26
CA ASP A 630 -23.39 53.75 -44.05
C ASP A 630 -23.91 52.78 -42.96
N GLY A 631 -23.31 52.72 -41.82
CA GLY A 631 -23.00 53.78 -40.85
C GLY A 631 -24.16 53.93 -39.85
N LYS A 632 -24.05 53.31 -38.64
CA LYS A 632 -24.35 53.98 -37.39
C LYS A 632 -24.17 53.10 -36.16
N SER A 633 -23.29 53.56 -35.31
CA SER A 633 -23.21 53.30 -33.85
C SER A 633 -24.48 53.67 -33.14
N ILE A 634 -24.83 52.98 -32.05
CA ILE A 634 -25.44 53.49 -30.78
C ILE A 634 -25.24 52.38 -29.72
N ASP A 635 -24.47 52.56 -28.83
CA ASP A 635 -24.30 52.85 -27.40
C ASP A 635 -25.46 52.43 -26.46
N ARG A 636 -25.09 51.76 -25.34
CA ARG A 636 -25.69 51.68 -23.98
C ARG A 636 -27.00 50.90 -23.74
N ALA A 637 -26.88 49.81 -22.97
CA ALA A 637 -27.21 49.80 -21.52
C ALA A 637 -26.65 48.52 -20.90
#